data_9bb1dc9da89bc7f41cce6f5510ae0d5b
#
_entry.id   9bb1dc9da89bc7f41cce6f5510ae0d5b
#
_cell.length_a   1.000
_cell.length_b   1.000
_cell.length_c   1.000
_cell.angle_alpha   90.00
_cell.angle_beta   90.00
_cell.angle_gamma   90.00
#
_symmetry.space_group_name_H-M   'P 1'
#
loop_
_entity.id
_entity.type
_entity.pdbx_description
1 polymer ?
#
loop_
_entity_poly.entity_id
_entity_poly.type
_entity_poly.pdbx_seq_one_letter_code
_entity_poly.pdbx_strand_id
1 'polypeptide(L)'
;MDKIIIKGARENNLKNISLELPKNKLIVMTGVSGSGKSSLAFDTIYAEGQRRYMESLSAYARQFLGNSEKPDVDSIEGLSPAISIDQKTTSKNPRSTVGTVTEIYDYLRLLYARVGIPYCPNHNIPISSQSVEEMATKLEDYEIGTKMIISSPIVEGEKGTHKDTLDKLRKDGYTRVRINGENYDLSEEINLEKNKKSKIDVIVDRIVLKEDSHGRLMESLENATKLSKGKAIVEILGEDHKEIVFSESFACPLCEFSLPELEPRTFSFNAPYGACPECKGLGVKLQIDPDLIIENKELSINDGCIKTLNDDKESLDYKKLKCVCDYYNIDMNKPWNKLTKKDQNIILYGSTEIINFKYSSKSGNKYNSQDFYEGIINNLERRYMETSSTWIRDWLENYMIEHVCETCHGARLKDSVLSVKINGKNIYEVTCMSIKEEIDFFTNLKLDKERAKIAEMILNEILSRLNFLKNVGLEYLTLSRSAATLSGGESQRIRLATQIGSKLTGVLYVLDEPSIGLHQRDNGRLINSMKEMRDLGNTLIVVEHDTDTMLASDYLVDIGPGAGDNGGRVMASGTPQEVIANENSLTGQYLSGKKCIEIPQKRRKGNKKYLKKKKTKSHNLKNIDVKIPLGTFTCVTGVSGSGKSSLVNDILCKAVAQKLYKSKEKPGAYGKLLGIENIDKLVAISQNPIGRTPRSNPATYTGVFDDIRELFTTTKEAKMRGFEKNRFSFNVKGGRCEACRGDGVKKIEMHFLPDVYVPCEICHGTRYNSETLSIKYKDKSIADVLNMRVSEALKFFENIPKIKNKLQVLEDVGLGYITLGQSAPTLSGGEAERVKLAKELQKKATGKTLFVLDEPTTGLHMEDIKRLLAILQKIVDNKDTVLVIEHNLDVIKVADYIIDLGPEGGDQGGEIVATGTPEEVMQNDRSYTGKFLKKIMQGE
;
A
#
# COMPACT_ATOMS: atom_id res chain seq x y z
N MET A 1 -10.97 23.86 -32.53
CA MET A 1 -11.66 24.52 -31.38
C MET A 1 -10.64 24.67 -30.27
N ASP A 2 -10.37 25.90 -29.88
CA ASP A 2 -9.34 26.19 -28.83
C ASP A 2 -9.91 26.24 -27.41
N LYS A 3 -11.20 25.90 -27.28
CA LYS A 3 -11.94 25.90 -26.01
C LYS A 3 -12.75 24.63 -25.82
N ILE A 4 -12.96 24.28 -24.53
CA ILE A 4 -13.99 23.33 -24.09
C ILE A 4 -15.19 24.16 -23.67
N ILE A 5 -16.36 23.94 -24.31
CA ILE A 5 -17.59 24.72 -24.08
C ILE A 5 -18.60 23.80 -23.38
N ILE A 6 -18.93 24.12 -22.15
CA ILE A 6 -19.89 23.40 -21.31
C ILE A 6 -21.18 24.22 -21.29
N LYS A 7 -22.33 23.56 -21.52
CA LYS A 7 -23.64 24.20 -21.45
C LYS A 7 -24.56 23.38 -20.55
N GLY A 8 -25.11 24.03 -19.54
CA GLY A 8 -26.19 23.49 -18.74
C GLY A 8 -25.81 22.31 -17.85
N ALA A 9 -24.65 22.35 -17.17
CA ALA A 9 -24.26 21.31 -16.22
C ALA A 9 -25.10 21.40 -14.94
N ARG A 10 -25.75 20.27 -14.57
CA ARG A 10 -26.67 20.13 -13.42
C ARG A 10 -26.36 18.96 -12.52
N GLU A 11 -25.24 18.28 -12.73
CA GLU A 11 -24.85 17.11 -11.95
C GLU A 11 -24.74 17.45 -10.45
N ASN A 12 -25.29 16.60 -9.60
CA ASN A 12 -25.31 16.77 -8.13
C ASN A 12 -25.88 18.14 -7.68
N ASN A 13 -25.05 19.03 -7.16
CA ASN A 13 -25.45 20.35 -6.67
C ASN A 13 -25.21 21.51 -7.64
N LEU A 14 -24.79 21.23 -8.89
CA LEU A 14 -24.52 22.24 -9.89
C LEU A 14 -25.82 22.95 -10.34
N LYS A 15 -25.76 24.27 -10.49
CA LYS A 15 -26.91 25.16 -10.79
C LYS A 15 -26.91 25.60 -12.25
N ASN A 16 -27.04 24.62 -13.16
CA ASN A 16 -27.12 24.90 -14.61
C ASN A 16 -25.93 25.72 -15.13
N ILE A 17 -24.70 25.24 -14.82
CA ILE A 17 -23.47 25.95 -15.15
C ILE A 17 -23.21 25.90 -16.66
N SER A 18 -22.91 27.05 -17.22
CA SER A 18 -22.33 27.18 -18.56
C SER A 18 -20.97 27.88 -18.45
N LEU A 19 -19.94 27.29 -19.04
CA LEU A 19 -18.54 27.72 -18.84
C LEU A 19 -17.69 27.42 -20.09
N GLU A 20 -16.81 28.31 -20.45
CA GLU A 20 -15.83 28.15 -21.51
C GLU A 20 -14.44 28.01 -20.88
N LEU A 21 -13.74 26.91 -21.16
CA LEU A 21 -12.39 26.63 -20.66
C LEU A 21 -11.38 26.64 -21.81
N PRO A 22 -10.24 27.32 -21.69
CA PRO A 22 -9.19 27.30 -22.72
C PRO A 22 -8.50 25.94 -22.78
N LYS A 23 -8.20 25.45 -23.99
CA LYS A 23 -7.37 24.24 -24.19
C LYS A 23 -5.89 24.54 -24.05
N ASN A 24 -5.12 23.47 -23.81
CA ASN A 24 -3.67 23.49 -23.68
C ASN A 24 -3.21 24.47 -22.57
N LYS A 25 -3.96 24.49 -21.49
CA LYS A 25 -3.75 25.34 -20.31
C LYS A 25 -3.83 24.56 -19.02
N LEU A 26 -3.18 25.06 -17.99
CA LEU A 26 -3.33 24.61 -16.61
C LEU A 26 -4.52 25.38 -15.99
N ILE A 27 -5.64 24.67 -15.82
CA ILE A 27 -6.90 25.19 -15.29
C ILE A 27 -7.06 24.69 -13.87
N VAL A 28 -7.20 25.57 -12.90
CA VAL A 28 -7.47 25.20 -11.51
C VAL A 28 -8.92 25.49 -11.16
N MET A 29 -9.61 24.50 -10.60
CA MET A 29 -10.97 24.61 -10.04
C MET A 29 -10.89 24.65 -8.54
N THR A 30 -11.35 25.73 -7.92
CA THR A 30 -11.29 25.97 -6.48
C THR A 30 -12.65 26.36 -5.91
N GLY A 31 -12.74 26.55 -4.60
CA GLY A 31 -13.93 26.93 -3.84
C GLY A 31 -14.10 26.11 -2.57
N VAL A 32 -15.07 26.44 -1.72
CA VAL A 32 -15.29 25.76 -0.43
C VAL A 32 -15.60 24.26 -0.60
N SER A 33 -15.38 23.47 0.44
CA SER A 33 -15.73 22.04 0.45
C SER A 33 -17.23 21.87 0.19
N GLY A 34 -17.59 20.92 -0.74
CA GLY A 34 -19.00 20.70 -1.12
C GLY A 34 -19.60 21.76 -2.03
N SER A 35 -18.80 22.68 -2.62
CA SER A 35 -19.30 23.70 -3.56
C SER A 35 -19.65 23.16 -4.96
N GLY A 36 -19.21 21.94 -5.32
CA GLY A 36 -19.48 21.33 -6.62
C GLY A 36 -18.27 21.22 -7.56
N LYS A 37 -17.04 21.49 -7.06
CA LYS A 37 -15.79 21.36 -7.84
C LYS A 37 -15.62 20.01 -8.49
N SER A 38 -15.65 18.96 -7.67
CA SER A 38 -15.49 17.58 -8.13
C SER A 38 -16.65 17.15 -9.02
N SER A 39 -17.89 17.63 -8.75
CA SER A 39 -19.04 17.38 -9.60
C SER A 39 -18.86 17.97 -11.00
N LEU A 40 -18.26 19.15 -11.13
CA LEU A 40 -17.96 19.74 -12.44
C LEU A 40 -16.77 19.05 -13.12
N ALA A 41 -15.66 18.84 -12.40
CA ALA A 41 -14.43 18.29 -12.98
C ALA A 41 -14.52 16.80 -13.30
N PHE A 42 -15.01 15.98 -12.35
CA PHE A 42 -15.02 14.51 -12.46
C PHE A 42 -16.38 13.98 -12.93
N ASP A 43 -17.47 14.33 -12.23
CA ASP A 43 -18.78 13.74 -12.53
C ASP A 43 -19.40 14.31 -13.82
N THR A 44 -18.93 15.47 -14.31
CA THR A 44 -19.42 16.09 -15.55
C THR A 44 -18.40 16.02 -16.69
N ILE A 45 -17.25 16.73 -16.57
CA ILE A 45 -16.30 16.88 -17.69
C ILE A 45 -15.58 15.57 -17.99
N TYR A 46 -14.99 14.96 -16.96
CA TYR A 46 -14.27 13.70 -17.12
C TYR A 46 -15.22 12.56 -17.52
N ALA A 47 -16.36 12.44 -16.84
CA ALA A 47 -17.35 11.40 -17.12
C ALA A 47 -17.84 11.44 -18.57
N GLU A 48 -18.16 12.64 -19.11
CA GLU A 48 -18.56 12.78 -20.52
C GLU A 48 -17.40 12.49 -21.49
N GLY A 49 -16.17 12.90 -21.15
CA GLY A 49 -14.98 12.57 -21.96
C GLY A 49 -14.72 11.08 -22.02
N GLN A 50 -14.81 10.38 -20.88
CA GLN A 50 -14.68 8.93 -20.79
C GLN A 50 -15.80 8.21 -21.55
N ARG A 51 -17.07 8.66 -21.38
CA ARG A 51 -18.23 8.08 -22.08
C ARG A 51 -18.03 8.13 -23.60
N ARG A 52 -17.64 9.28 -24.16
CA ARG A 52 -17.38 9.42 -25.61
C ARG A 52 -16.24 8.54 -26.09
N TYR A 53 -15.18 8.44 -25.31
CA TYR A 53 -14.08 7.54 -25.62
C TYR A 53 -14.56 6.08 -25.67
N MET A 54 -15.32 5.64 -24.66
CA MET A 54 -15.88 4.30 -24.61
C MET A 54 -16.87 4.02 -25.76
N GLU A 55 -17.67 4.98 -26.16
CA GLU A 55 -18.56 4.85 -27.33
C GLU A 55 -17.80 4.66 -28.65
N SER A 56 -16.58 5.15 -28.73
CA SER A 56 -15.73 4.96 -29.92
C SER A 56 -15.11 3.56 -30.02
N LEU A 57 -15.15 2.78 -28.92
CA LEU A 57 -14.61 1.41 -28.86
C LEU A 57 -15.58 0.40 -29.49
N SER A 58 -15.04 -0.77 -29.87
CA SER A 58 -15.84 -1.89 -30.39
C SER A 58 -16.91 -2.35 -29.37
N ALA A 59 -18.02 -2.91 -29.85
CA ALA A 59 -19.09 -3.44 -29.01
C ALA A 59 -18.59 -4.50 -28.02
N TYR A 60 -17.61 -5.29 -28.41
CA TYR A 60 -16.95 -6.28 -27.56
C TYR A 60 -16.20 -5.61 -26.38
N ALA A 61 -15.39 -4.59 -26.65
CA ALA A 61 -14.66 -3.86 -25.61
C ALA A 61 -15.61 -3.15 -24.62
N ARG A 62 -16.74 -2.62 -25.11
CA ARG A 62 -17.77 -1.98 -24.27
C ARG A 62 -18.42 -2.93 -23.26
N GLN A 63 -18.59 -4.22 -23.60
CA GLN A 63 -19.14 -5.22 -22.66
C GLN A 63 -18.27 -5.44 -21.43
N PHE A 64 -16.95 -5.25 -21.55
CA PHE A 64 -16.01 -5.40 -20.42
C PHE A 64 -15.84 -4.13 -19.59
N LEU A 65 -16.09 -2.95 -20.19
CA LEU A 65 -15.85 -1.66 -19.53
C LEU A 65 -17.08 -1.08 -18.81
N GLY A 66 -18.25 -1.70 -19.01
CA GLY A 66 -19.53 -1.26 -18.43
C GLY A 66 -20.12 -0.06 -19.18
N ASN A 67 -21.39 0.24 -18.91
CA ASN A 67 -22.06 1.44 -19.42
C ASN A 67 -21.79 2.61 -18.47
N SER A 68 -21.12 3.66 -18.93
CA SER A 68 -21.08 4.95 -18.23
C SER A 68 -22.43 5.66 -18.41
N GLU A 69 -23.06 6.05 -17.31
CA GLU A 69 -24.24 6.91 -17.36
C GLU A 69 -23.87 8.28 -17.95
N LYS A 70 -24.78 8.85 -18.73
CA LYS A 70 -24.59 10.20 -19.28
C LYS A 70 -24.75 11.21 -18.14
N PRO A 71 -23.77 12.10 -17.89
CA PRO A 71 -23.93 13.14 -16.90
C PRO A 71 -25.06 14.10 -17.24
N ASP A 72 -25.67 14.73 -16.24
CA ASP A 72 -26.72 15.71 -16.41
C ASP A 72 -26.16 17.05 -16.93
N VAL A 73 -25.98 17.10 -18.24
CA VAL A 73 -25.45 18.26 -18.97
C VAL A 73 -26.09 18.36 -20.35
N ASP A 74 -26.41 19.58 -20.79
CA ASP A 74 -27.00 19.76 -22.11
C ASP A 74 -26.01 19.40 -23.22
N SER A 75 -24.82 19.98 -23.22
CA SER A 75 -23.76 19.64 -24.17
C SER A 75 -22.37 20.03 -23.63
N ILE A 76 -21.35 19.27 -24.04
CA ILE A 76 -19.94 19.65 -23.89
C ILE A 76 -19.27 19.53 -25.26
N GLU A 77 -18.74 20.63 -25.77
CA GLU A 77 -18.03 20.65 -27.05
C GLU A 77 -16.51 20.77 -26.82
N GLY A 78 -15.73 20.26 -27.76
CA GLY A 78 -14.27 20.39 -27.71
C GLY A 78 -13.53 19.48 -26.75
N LEU A 79 -14.16 18.42 -26.19
CA LEU A 79 -13.45 17.46 -25.32
C LEU A 79 -12.39 16.68 -26.11
N SER A 80 -11.22 16.50 -25.45
CA SER A 80 -10.19 15.55 -25.81
C SER A 80 -10.38 14.23 -25.04
N PRO A 81 -9.70 13.12 -25.42
CA PRO A 81 -9.65 11.93 -24.56
C PRO A 81 -9.26 12.30 -23.14
N ALA A 82 -10.02 11.83 -22.15
CA ALA A 82 -9.86 12.25 -20.76
C ALA A 82 -9.23 11.14 -19.90
N ILE A 83 -8.28 11.53 -19.05
CA ILE A 83 -7.63 10.68 -18.05
C ILE A 83 -7.82 11.32 -16.68
N SER A 84 -8.32 10.56 -15.70
CA SER A 84 -8.40 11.04 -14.31
C SER A 84 -7.28 10.46 -13.46
N ILE A 85 -6.78 11.28 -12.53
CA ILE A 85 -5.84 10.90 -11.50
C ILE A 85 -6.44 11.29 -10.16
N ASP A 86 -7.24 10.38 -9.61
CA ASP A 86 -7.93 10.54 -8.33
C ASP A 86 -7.14 9.96 -7.15
N GLN A 87 -7.59 10.27 -5.94
CA GLN A 87 -6.95 9.87 -4.69
C GLN A 87 -7.37 8.47 -4.21
N LYS A 88 -8.45 7.89 -4.75
CA LYS A 88 -9.22 6.81 -4.10
C LYS A 88 -8.64 5.40 -4.19
N THR A 89 -7.61 5.11 -4.95
CA THR A 89 -7.18 3.72 -5.18
C THR A 89 -5.73 3.45 -4.86
N THR A 90 -5.45 3.13 -3.61
CA THR A 90 -4.26 2.32 -3.30
C THR A 90 -4.56 0.88 -3.70
N SER A 91 -3.70 0.28 -4.52
CA SER A 91 -3.80 -1.16 -4.84
C SER A 91 -3.64 -1.97 -3.55
N LYS A 92 -4.67 -2.75 -3.20
CA LYS A 92 -4.61 -3.69 -2.07
C LYS A 92 -3.90 -5.00 -2.41
N ASN A 93 -3.41 -5.13 -3.65
CA ASN A 93 -2.71 -6.32 -4.07
C ASN A 93 -1.32 -6.38 -3.39
N PRO A 94 -1.03 -7.38 -2.54
CA PRO A 94 0.24 -7.46 -1.81
C PRO A 94 1.45 -7.70 -2.73
N ARG A 95 1.22 -8.06 -3.98
CA ARG A 95 2.28 -8.24 -5.00
C ARG A 95 2.66 -6.94 -5.69
N SER A 96 1.83 -5.89 -5.62
CA SER A 96 2.13 -4.61 -6.24
C SER A 96 3.19 -3.85 -5.45
N THR A 97 4.23 -3.40 -6.13
CA THR A 97 5.30 -2.54 -5.59
C THR A 97 5.36 -1.24 -6.36
N VAL A 98 6.05 -0.24 -5.83
CA VAL A 98 6.32 1.03 -6.56
C VAL A 98 6.93 0.71 -7.93
N GLY A 99 7.94 -0.18 -7.99
CA GLY A 99 8.59 -0.56 -9.25
C GLY A 99 7.65 -1.19 -10.28
N THR A 100 6.66 -2.00 -9.85
CA THR A 100 5.70 -2.61 -10.78
C THR A 100 4.61 -1.65 -11.24
N VAL A 101 4.17 -0.74 -10.35
CA VAL A 101 3.15 0.27 -10.70
C VAL A 101 3.71 1.32 -11.67
N THR A 102 5.00 1.64 -11.56
CA THR A 102 5.70 2.60 -12.44
C THR A 102 6.26 1.94 -13.70
N GLU A 103 6.10 0.64 -13.87
CA GLU A 103 6.70 -0.17 -14.96
C GLU A 103 8.24 -0.18 -14.97
N ILE A 104 8.90 0.50 -14.03
CA ILE A 104 10.37 0.53 -13.95
C ILE A 104 10.92 -0.88 -13.74
N TYR A 105 10.23 -1.70 -12.94
CA TYR A 105 10.62 -3.07 -12.69
C TYR A 105 10.68 -3.94 -13.97
N ASP A 106 9.84 -3.67 -14.96
CA ASP A 106 9.85 -4.38 -16.23
C ASP A 106 11.10 -4.07 -17.04
N TYR A 107 11.54 -2.80 -17.03
CA TYR A 107 12.82 -2.42 -17.64
C TYR A 107 14.03 -2.95 -16.85
N LEU A 108 13.96 -3.01 -15.52
CA LEU A 108 14.99 -3.64 -14.69
C LEU A 108 15.15 -5.13 -15.02
N ARG A 109 14.03 -5.86 -15.15
CA ARG A 109 14.04 -7.27 -15.55
C ARG A 109 14.72 -7.45 -16.92
N LEU A 110 14.41 -6.57 -17.87
CA LEU A 110 15.03 -6.58 -19.19
C LEU A 110 16.52 -6.26 -19.09
N LEU A 111 16.92 -5.26 -18.32
CA LEU A 111 18.32 -4.88 -18.12
C LEU A 111 19.12 -6.05 -17.53
N TYR A 112 18.63 -6.66 -16.43
CA TYR A 112 19.31 -7.78 -15.78
C TYR A 112 19.40 -9.02 -16.68
N ALA A 113 18.38 -9.27 -17.50
CA ALA A 113 18.40 -10.38 -18.46
C ALA A 113 19.42 -10.17 -19.59
N ARG A 114 19.69 -8.92 -20.00
CA ARG A 114 20.55 -8.62 -21.16
C ARG A 114 22.00 -8.32 -20.81
N VAL A 115 22.24 -7.63 -19.68
CA VAL A 115 23.61 -7.20 -19.31
C VAL A 115 24.05 -7.71 -17.93
N GLY A 116 23.18 -8.41 -17.20
CA GLY A 116 23.50 -8.99 -15.91
C GLY A 116 24.56 -10.08 -16.00
N ILE A 117 25.45 -10.13 -15.04
CA ILE A 117 26.49 -11.15 -14.90
C ILE A 117 26.04 -12.11 -13.80
N PRO A 118 25.78 -13.38 -14.10
CA PRO A 118 25.49 -14.38 -13.09
C PRO A 118 26.75 -14.77 -12.30
N TYR A 119 26.59 -14.96 -11.02
CA TYR A 119 27.63 -15.43 -10.11
C TYR A 119 27.20 -16.74 -9.47
N CYS A 120 28.16 -17.60 -9.16
CA CYS A 120 27.91 -18.76 -8.35
C CYS A 120 27.64 -18.34 -6.89
N PRO A 121 26.48 -18.67 -6.29
CA PRO A 121 26.19 -18.29 -4.91
C PRO A 121 27.13 -18.93 -3.90
N ASN A 122 27.70 -20.12 -4.21
CA ASN A 122 28.59 -20.84 -3.32
C ASN A 122 30.05 -20.32 -3.36
N HIS A 123 30.50 -19.93 -4.56
CA HIS A 123 31.92 -19.57 -4.78
C HIS A 123 32.11 -18.06 -5.10
N ASN A 124 31.00 -17.32 -5.34
CA ASN A 124 31.03 -15.89 -5.71
C ASN A 124 31.93 -15.56 -6.93
N ILE A 125 32.07 -16.52 -7.86
CA ILE A 125 32.77 -16.34 -9.13
C ILE A 125 31.76 -16.05 -10.25
N PRO A 126 32.09 -15.21 -11.24
CA PRO A 126 31.24 -15.01 -12.39
C PRO A 126 31.17 -16.31 -13.22
N ILE A 127 29.98 -16.62 -13.69
CA ILE A 127 29.73 -17.76 -14.56
C ILE A 127 29.25 -17.25 -15.93
N SER A 128 29.74 -17.86 -16.99
CA SER A 128 29.38 -17.50 -18.38
C SER A 128 28.81 -18.73 -19.10
N SER A 129 27.88 -18.51 -19.99
CA SER A 129 27.55 -19.47 -21.03
C SER A 129 28.62 -19.35 -22.14
N GLN A 130 28.90 -20.46 -22.80
CA GLN A 130 29.87 -20.50 -23.91
C GLN A 130 29.17 -21.07 -25.13
N SER A 131 29.25 -20.42 -26.25
CA SER A 131 28.83 -21.01 -27.52
C SER A 131 29.80 -22.15 -27.91
N VAL A 132 29.33 -23.11 -28.68
CA VAL A 132 30.17 -24.22 -29.16
C VAL A 132 31.40 -23.69 -29.93
N GLU A 133 31.22 -22.56 -30.63
CA GLU A 133 32.29 -21.87 -31.32
C GLU A 133 33.37 -21.30 -30.39
N GLU A 134 32.93 -20.63 -29.29
CA GLU A 134 33.83 -20.13 -28.25
C GLU A 134 34.55 -21.27 -27.51
N MET A 135 33.87 -22.43 -27.30
CA MET A 135 34.47 -23.61 -26.69
C MET A 135 35.57 -24.16 -27.63
N ALA A 136 35.31 -24.27 -28.94
CA ALA A 136 36.27 -24.73 -29.95
C ALA A 136 37.46 -23.80 -30.03
N THR A 137 37.25 -22.47 -30.11
CA THR A 137 38.30 -21.46 -30.14
C THR A 137 39.22 -21.51 -28.93
N LYS A 138 38.65 -21.70 -27.72
CA LYS A 138 39.45 -21.88 -26.50
C LYS A 138 40.30 -23.15 -26.49
N LEU A 139 39.84 -24.20 -27.15
CA LEU A 139 40.63 -25.42 -27.28
C LEU A 139 41.72 -25.30 -28.33
N GLU A 140 41.59 -24.41 -29.29
CA GLU A 140 42.63 -24.09 -30.30
C GLU A 140 43.79 -23.27 -29.72
N ASP A 141 43.61 -22.59 -28.56
CA ASP A 141 44.68 -21.89 -27.85
C ASP A 141 45.78 -22.82 -27.31
N TYR A 142 45.53 -24.16 -27.29
CA TYR A 142 46.52 -25.15 -26.89
C TYR A 142 47.52 -25.46 -28.02
N GLU A 143 48.66 -26.01 -27.67
CA GLU A 143 49.72 -26.33 -28.62
C GLU A 143 49.28 -27.44 -29.64
N ILE A 144 49.65 -27.27 -30.89
CA ILE A 144 49.41 -28.27 -31.93
C ILE A 144 50.05 -29.61 -31.51
N GLY A 145 49.30 -30.70 -31.57
CA GLY A 145 49.71 -32.01 -31.12
C GLY A 145 49.13 -32.40 -29.78
N THR A 146 48.46 -31.46 -29.05
CA THR A 146 47.77 -31.75 -27.80
C THR A 146 46.67 -32.79 -28.03
N LYS A 147 46.65 -33.84 -27.17
CA LYS A 147 45.62 -34.88 -27.19
C LYS A 147 44.50 -34.54 -26.28
N MET A 148 43.26 -34.61 -26.75
CA MET A 148 42.03 -34.26 -26.00
C MET A 148 41.01 -35.37 -26.08
N ILE A 149 40.26 -35.58 -25.01
CA ILE A 149 39.07 -36.45 -24.96
C ILE A 149 37.86 -35.53 -24.70
N ILE A 150 36.91 -35.54 -25.64
CA ILE A 150 35.63 -34.84 -25.49
C ILE A 150 34.59 -35.83 -25.01
N SER A 151 33.97 -35.56 -23.87
CA SER A 151 32.95 -36.42 -23.27
C SER A 151 31.70 -35.64 -22.87
N SER A 152 30.59 -36.31 -22.75
CA SER A 152 29.28 -35.76 -22.41
C SER A 152 28.83 -36.37 -21.09
N PRO A 153 28.57 -35.58 -20.01
CA PRO A 153 28.05 -36.09 -18.76
C PRO A 153 26.56 -36.41 -18.90
N ILE A 154 26.19 -37.71 -18.78
CA ILE A 154 24.82 -38.19 -18.93
C ILE A 154 24.14 -38.44 -17.60
N VAL A 155 24.91 -38.93 -16.60
CA VAL A 155 24.44 -39.20 -15.22
C VAL A 155 25.42 -38.52 -14.26
N GLU A 156 24.92 -37.62 -13.44
CA GLU A 156 25.74 -36.89 -12.45
C GLU A 156 25.29 -37.24 -11.02
N GLY A 157 25.83 -38.31 -10.47
CA GLY A 157 25.64 -38.67 -9.06
C GLY A 157 24.26 -39.22 -8.68
N GLU A 158 23.55 -39.83 -9.62
CA GLU A 158 22.25 -40.44 -9.40
C GLU A 158 22.38 -41.92 -8.98
N LYS A 159 21.43 -42.42 -8.16
CA LYS A 159 21.33 -43.84 -7.79
C LYS A 159 20.52 -44.60 -8.84
N GLY A 160 20.98 -45.74 -9.24
CA GLY A 160 20.27 -46.57 -10.20
C GLY A 160 21.18 -47.57 -10.90
N THR A 161 20.61 -48.53 -11.61
CA THR A 161 21.34 -49.47 -12.50
C THR A 161 21.64 -48.83 -13.87
N HIS A 162 20.98 -47.73 -14.22
CA HIS A 162 21.11 -46.95 -15.46
C HIS A 162 21.13 -47.79 -16.76
N LYS A 163 20.54 -49.01 -16.70
CA LYS A 163 20.57 -49.98 -17.81
C LYS A 163 19.93 -49.42 -19.08
N ASP A 164 18.76 -48.78 -18.94
CA ASP A 164 18.05 -48.16 -20.07
C ASP A 164 18.86 -47.04 -20.73
N THR A 165 19.59 -46.28 -19.94
CA THR A 165 20.49 -45.22 -20.42
C THR A 165 21.66 -45.81 -21.20
N LEU A 166 22.33 -46.85 -20.67
CA LEU A 166 23.43 -47.51 -21.33
C LEU A 166 22.96 -48.20 -22.62
N ASP A 167 21.79 -48.83 -22.60
CA ASP A 167 21.21 -49.50 -23.81
C ASP A 167 20.82 -48.50 -24.89
N LYS A 168 20.36 -47.29 -24.51
CA LYS A 168 20.12 -46.21 -25.45
C LYS A 168 21.40 -45.74 -26.10
N LEU A 169 22.46 -45.50 -25.33
CA LEU A 169 23.77 -45.07 -25.83
C LEU A 169 24.36 -46.10 -26.82
N ARG A 170 24.20 -47.39 -26.56
CA ARG A 170 24.57 -48.46 -27.50
C ARG A 170 23.82 -48.36 -28.84
N LYS A 171 22.51 -48.16 -28.79
CA LYS A 171 21.65 -47.95 -29.96
C LYS A 171 22.02 -46.71 -30.76
N ASP A 172 22.43 -45.65 -30.06
CA ASP A 172 22.85 -44.39 -30.68
C ASP A 172 24.27 -44.45 -31.26
N GLY A 173 24.97 -45.64 -31.11
CA GLY A 173 26.26 -45.92 -31.78
C GLY A 173 27.51 -45.49 -30.98
N TYR A 174 27.36 -45.11 -29.71
CA TYR A 174 28.52 -44.81 -28.86
C TYR A 174 29.19 -46.13 -28.40
N THR A 175 30.53 -46.09 -28.35
CA THR A 175 31.31 -47.28 -28.04
C THR A 175 31.91 -47.28 -26.64
N ARG A 176 32.11 -46.11 -26.02
CA ARG A 176 32.83 -45.99 -24.74
C ARG A 176 32.17 -45.02 -23.78
N VAL A 177 32.15 -45.40 -22.51
CA VAL A 177 31.69 -44.59 -21.41
C VAL A 177 32.73 -44.58 -20.30
N ARG A 178 32.78 -43.50 -19.55
CA ARG A 178 33.53 -43.41 -18.29
C ARG A 178 32.55 -43.48 -17.14
N ILE A 179 32.73 -44.43 -16.25
CA ILE A 179 31.86 -44.60 -15.08
C ILE A 179 32.71 -44.44 -13.83
N ASN A 180 32.37 -43.46 -13.01
CA ASN A 180 33.11 -43.12 -11.77
C ASN A 180 34.63 -42.94 -12.01
N GLY A 181 35.04 -42.43 -13.16
CA GLY A 181 36.44 -42.19 -13.54
C GLY A 181 37.11 -43.35 -14.31
N GLU A 182 36.52 -44.52 -14.38
CA GLU A 182 37.05 -45.68 -15.13
C GLU A 182 36.37 -45.83 -16.50
N ASN A 183 37.18 -46.17 -17.54
CA ASN A 183 36.68 -46.32 -18.90
C ASN A 183 36.14 -47.73 -19.12
N TYR A 184 34.93 -47.86 -19.64
CA TYR A 184 34.28 -49.10 -20.03
C TYR A 184 33.91 -49.10 -21.50
N ASP A 185 33.97 -50.26 -22.13
CA ASP A 185 33.45 -50.45 -23.48
C ASP A 185 31.96 -50.81 -23.41
N LEU A 186 31.13 -50.11 -24.16
CA LEU A 186 29.68 -50.38 -24.17
C LEU A 186 29.29 -51.73 -24.77
N SER A 187 30.22 -52.40 -25.44
CA SER A 187 30.00 -53.79 -25.95
C SER A 187 29.99 -54.83 -24.79
N GLU A 188 30.63 -54.47 -23.66
CA GLU A 188 30.66 -55.35 -22.48
C GLU A 188 29.40 -55.17 -21.61
N GLU A 189 29.10 -56.20 -20.75
CA GLU A 189 27.98 -56.10 -19.82
C GLU A 189 28.38 -55.29 -18.57
N ILE A 190 27.81 -54.11 -18.47
CA ILE A 190 28.10 -53.21 -17.35
C ILE A 190 27.00 -53.31 -16.29
N ASN A 191 27.34 -53.84 -15.11
CA ASN A 191 26.42 -54.00 -13.99
C ASN A 191 26.70 -52.94 -12.89
N LEU A 192 25.79 -52.01 -12.70
CA LEU A 192 25.87 -50.98 -11.66
C LEU A 192 25.01 -51.30 -10.46
N GLU A 193 25.50 -51.02 -9.26
CA GLU A 193 24.77 -51.24 -8.01
C GLU A 193 23.64 -50.19 -7.82
N LYS A 194 22.39 -50.68 -7.65
CA LYS A 194 21.18 -49.88 -7.57
C LYS A 194 21.22 -48.78 -6.47
N ASN A 195 21.95 -49.00 -5.39
CA ASN A 195 21.97 -48.09 -4.22
C ASN A 195 23.19 -47.18 -4.16
N LYS A 196 24.15 -47.29 -5.08
CA LYS A 196 25.30 -46.41 -5.20
C LYS A 196 25.02 -45.28 -6.19
N LYS A 197 25.57 -44.11 -5.90
CA LYS A 197 25.60 -43.02 -6.84
C LYS A 197 26.63 -43.29 -7.94
N SER A 198 26.25 -43.10 -9.18
CA SER A 198 27.13 -43.28 -10.33
C SER A 198 27.26 -41.97 -11.14
N LYS A 199 28.46 -41.70 -11.62
CA LYS A 199 28.74 -40.67 -12.62
C LYS A 199 29.01 -41.35 -13.93
N ILE A 200 28.29 -41.08 -15.01
CA ILE A 200 28.44 -41.69 -16.33
C ILE A 200 28.69 -40.60 -17.35
N ASP A 201 29.88 -40.57 -17.94
CA ASP A 201 30.27 -39.67 -19.02
C ASP A 201 30.45 -40.47 -20.29
N VAL A 202 29.81 -40.08 -21.41
CA VAL A 202 29.99 -40.72 -22.74
C VAL A 202 31.19 -40.10 -23.43
N ILE A 203 32.13 -40.89 -23.89
CA ILE A 203 33.25 -40.41 -24.70
C ILE A 203 32.73 -40.23 -26.12
N VAL A 204 32.63 -38.94 -26.52
CA VAL A 204 32.13 -38.56 -27.86
C VAL A 204 33.23 -38.65 -28.92
N ASP A 205 34.41 -38.07 -28.61
CA ASP A 205 35.55 -38.11 -29.55
C ASP A 205 36.91 -38.04 -28.83
N ARG A 206 37.95 -38.42 -29.54
CA ARG A 206 39.35 -38.30 -29.13
C ARG A 206 40.12 -37.60 -30.24
N ILE A 207 40.55 -36.42 -29.95
CA ILE A 207 41.15 -35.51 -30.95
C ILE A 207 42.61 -35.23 -30.61
N VAL A 208 43.44 -35.19 -31.64
CA VAL A 208 44.80 -34.58 -31.60
C VAL A 208 44.73 -33.25 -32.31
N LEU A 209 45.03 -32.18 -31.63
CA LEU A 209 44.92 -30.81 -32.20
C LEU A 209 45.86 -30.65 -33.38
N LYS A 210 45.30 -30.18 -34.51
CA LYS A 210 45.99 -29.83 -35.76
C LYS A 210 45.49 -28.47 -36.26
N GLU A 211 46.16 -27.85 -37.19
CA GLU A 211 45.77 -26.56 -37.77
C GLU A 211 44.36 -26.55 -38.40
N ASP A 212 43.84 -27.70 -38.82
CA ASP A 212 42.53 -27.87 -39.47
C ASP A 212 41.49 -28.55 -38.58
N SER A 213 41.73 -28.56 -37.25
CA SER A 213 40.85 -29.29 -36.30
C SER A 213 39.55 -28.59 -35.95
N HIS A 214 39.34 -27.33 -36.35
CA HIS A 214 38.20 -26.51 -35.98
C HIS A 214 36.84 -27.16 -36.24
N GLY A 215 36.60 -27.60 -37.44
CA GLY A 215 35.35 -28.26 -37.86
C GLY A 215 35.06 -29.54 -37.06
N ARG A 216 36.08 -30.33 -36.75
CA ARG A 216 35.93 -31.54 -35.93
C ARG A 216 35.70 -31.25 -34.47
N LEU A 217 36.35 -30.20 -33.91
CA LEU A 217 36.07 -29.73 -32.54
C LEU A 217 34.65 -29.25 -32.41
N MET A 218 34.17 -28.46 -33.38
CA MET A 218 32.78 -27.97 -33.41
C MET A 218 31.79 -29.12 -33.41
N GLU A 219 31.94 -30.06 -34.33
CA GLU A 219 31.04 -31.23 -34.46
C GLU A 219 31.02 -32.08 -33.19
N SER A 220 32.21 -32.36 -32.63
CA SER A 220 32.31 -33.17 -31.40
C SER A 220 31.76 -32.49 -30.18
N LEU A 221 31.96 -31.18 -30.02
CA LEU A 221 31.39 -30.38 -28.95
C LEU A 221 29.86 -30.25 -29.08
N GLU A 222 29.35 -30.01 -30.30
CA GLU A 222 27.92 -29.94 -30.58
C GLU A 222 27.22 -31.25 -30.23
N ASN A 223 27.82 -32.40 -30.58
CA ASN A 223 27.32 -33.72 -30.22
C ASN A 223 27.37 -33.95 -28.72
N ALA A 224 28.42 -33.52 -28.03
CA ALA A 224 28.55 -33.65 -26.59
C ALA A 224 27.52 -32.81 -25.86
N THR A 225 27.30 -31.55 -26.23
CA THR A 225 26.34 -30.64 -25.64
C THR A 225 24.89 -31.06 -25.88
N LYS A 226 24.59 -31.59 -27.07
CA LYS A 226 23.29 -32.18 -27.41
C LYS A 226 22.90 -33.34 -26.49
N LEU A 227 23.83 -34.24 -26.19
CA LEU A 227 23.61 -35.39 -25.35
C LEU A 227 23.34 -35.07 -23.90
N SER A 228 24.10 -34.13 -23.33
CA SER A 228 24.04 -33.70 -21.93
C SER A 228 23.12 -32.50 -21.66
N LYS A 229 22.38 -32.04 -22.66
CA LYS A 229 21.55 -30.83 -22.60
C LYS A 229 22.37 -29.57 -22.26
N GLY A 230 23.49 -29.40 -22.94
CA GLY A 230 24.30 -28.18 -22.90
C GLY A 230 25.65 -28.27 -22.17
N LYS A 231 26.11 -29.45 -21.76
CA LYS A 231 27.42 -29.63 -21.11
C LYS A 231 28.39 -30.46 -21.98
N ALA A 232 29.66 -30.09 -21.96
CA ALA A 232 30.74 -30.90 -22.52
C ALA A 232 31.94 -30.92 -21.58
N ILE A 233 32.59 -32.05 -21.42
CA ILE A 233 33.79 -32.21 -20.62
C ILE A 233 34.96 -32.52 -21.58
N VAL A 234 36.02 -31.69 -21.52
CA VAL A 234 37.21 -31.88 -22.31
C VAL A 234 38.39 -32.14 -21.39
N GLU A 235 38.95 -33.35 -21.53
CA GLU A 235 40.16 -33.73 -20.78
C GLU A 235 41.37 -33.57 -21.70
N ILE A 236 42.35 -32.80 -21.21
CA ILE A 236 43.62 -32.61 -21.92
C ILE A 236 44.62 -33.64 -21.37
N LEU A 237 45.10 -34.49 -22.28
CA LEU A 237 46.06 -35.52 -21.94
C LEU A 237 47.48 -34.98 -22.07
N GLY A 238 48.18 -34.75 -20.94
CA GLY A 238 49.57 -34.24 -20.84
C GLY A 238 50.16 -34.49 -19.47
N GLU A 239 51.33 -33.89 -19.16
CA GLU A 239 51.93 -34.02 -17.82
C GLU A 239 51.05 -33.43 -16.68
N ASP A 240 50.27 -32.40 -16.99
CA ASP A 240 49.20 -31.84 -16.13
C ASP A 240 47.84 -32.27 -16.66
N HIS A 241 47.31 -33.39 -16.20
CA HIS A 241 45.94 -33.83 -16.50
C HIS A 241 44.94 -32.75 -16.14
N LYS A 242 44.43 -32.01 -17.16
CA LYS A 242 43.49 -30.90 -16.96
C LYS A 242 42.11 -31.24 -17.51
N GLU A 243 41.09 -31.24 -16.69
CA GLU A 243 39.70 -31.41 -17.10
C GLU A 243 39.08 -30.00 -17.20
N ILE A 244 38.45 -29.69 -18.35
CA ILE A 244 37.75 -28.44 -18.60
C ILE A 244 36.27 -28.79 -18.82
N VAL A 245 35.41 -28.20 -18.00
CA VAL A 245 33.98 -28.33 -18.18
C VAL A 245 33.45 -27.11 -18.91
N PHE A 246 32.91 -27.34 -20.10
CA PHE A 246 32.21 -26.35 -20.91
C PHE A 246 30.69 -26.47 -20.71
N SER A 247 29.97 -25.37 -20.80
CA SER A 247 28.53 -25.38 -20.73
C SER A 247 27.93 -24.28 -21.62
N GLU A 248 26.92 -24.66 -22.39
CA GLU A 248 26.06 -23.71 -23.11
C GLU A 248 25.14 -22.94 -22.17
N SER A 249 24.87 -23.50 -20.98
CA SER A 249 24.16 -22.81 -19.90
C SER A 249 25.14 -22.18 -18.92
N PHE A 250 24.65 -21.16 -18.15
CA PHE A 250 25.47 -20.54 -17.10
C PHE A 250 25.73 -21.55 -15.97
N ALA A 251 26.86 -22.20 -15.95
CA ALA A 251 27.23 -23.22 -14.98
C ALA A 251 28.53 -22.85 -14.22
N CYS A 252 28.59 -23.21 -12.95
CA CYS A 252 29.78 -23.02 -12.13
C CYS A 252 30.78 -24.15 -12.42
N PRO A 253 32.06 -23.83 -12.70
CA PRO A 253 33.07 -24.86 -12.92
C PRO A 253 33.49 -25.62 -11.64
N LEU A 254 33.11 -25.13 -10.43
CA LEU A 254 33.52 -25.69 -9.15
C LEU A 254 32.40 -26.46 -8.42
N CYS A 255 31.16 -26.32 -8.84
CA CYS A 255 30.02 -27.03 -8.24
C CYS A 255 28.87 -27.22 -9.25
N GLU A 256 27.87 -27.99 -8.87
CA GLU A 256 26.70 -28.34 -9.73
C GLU A 256 25.73 -27.16 -9.96
N PHE A 257 26.05 -25.94 -9.47
CA PHE A 257 25.17 -24.79 -9.65
C PHE A 257 25.12 -24.38 -11.12
N SER A 258 23.91 -24.34 -11.68
CA SER A 258 23.67 -23.86 -13.05
C SER A 258 22.42 -22.97 -13.09
N LEU A 259 22.43 -21.98 -13.97
CA LEU A 259 21.29 -21.13 -14.28
C LEU A 259 20.79 -21.43 -15.68
N PRO A 260 19.46 -21.47 -15.87
CA PRO A 260 18.89 -21.49 -17.23
C PRO A 260 19.21 -20.16 -17.95
N GLU A 261 18.87 -20.08 -19.21
CA GLU A 261 18.97 -18.85 -19.99
C GLU A 261 18.32 -17.67 -19.26
N LEU A 262 19.00 -16.52 -19.25
CA LEU A 262 18.52 -15.32 -18.55
C LEU A 262 17.48 -14.63 -19.41
N GLU A 263 16.21 -14.86 -19.09
CA GLU A 263 15.08 -14.17 -19.70
C GLU A 263 14.44 -13.18 -18.72
N PRO A 264 13.74 -12.13 -19.22
CA PRO A 264 13.04 -11.19 -18.34
C PRO A 264 12.04 -11.84 -17.37
N ARG A 265 11.42 -12.99 -17.77
CA ARG A 265 10.51 -13.76 -16.90
C ARG A 265 11.21 -14.40 -15.69
N THR A 266 12.51 -14.68 -15.80
CA THR A 266 13.34 -15.23 -14.70
C THR A 266 13.43 -14.26 -13.53
N PHE A 267 13.39 -12.95 -13.79
CA PHE A 267 13.44 -11.88 -12.77
C PHE A 267 12.06 -11.44 -12.30
N SER A 268 10.99 -12.15 -12.66
CA SER A 268 9.63 -11.83 -12.21
C SER A 268 9.27 -12.58 -10.94
N PHE A 269 8.95 -11.86 -9.87
CA PHE A 269 8.40 -12.47 -8.66
C PHE A 269 6.91 -12.84 -8.78
N ASN A 270 6.24 -12.46 -9.88
CA ASN A 270 4.87 -12.85 -10.19
C ASN A 270 4.79 -14.14 -11.03
N ALA A 271 5.93 -14.64 -11.53
CA ALA A 271 6.02 -15.85 -12.32
C ALA A 271 6.72 -16.96 -11.51
N PRO A 272 6.27 -18.23 -11.62
CA PRO A 272 6.86 -19.37 -10.89
C PRO A 272 8.35 -19.58 -11.16
N TYR A 273 8.85 -19.12 -12.30
CA TYR A 273 10.25 -19.25 -12.71
C TYR A 273 11.19 -18.47 -11.79
N GLY A 274 10.84 -17.25 -11.42
CA GLY A 274 11.67 -16.36 -10.60
C GLY A 274 11.24 -16.25 -9.14
N ALA A 275 9.96 -16.50 -8.85
CA ALA A 275 9.40 -16.31 -7.51
C ALA A 275 10.03 -17.26 -6.47
N CYS A 276 10.26 -16.76 -5.27
CA CYS A 276 10.63 -17.57 -4.12
C CYS A 276 9.58 -18.67 -3.92
N PRO A 277 9.99 -19.97 -3.82
CA PRO A 277 9.07 -21.09 -3.74
C PRO A 277 8.24 -21.08 -2.44
N GLU A 278 8.79 -20.52 -1.37
CA GLU A 278 8.18 -20.46 -0.04
C GLU A 278 7.07 -19.41 0.04
N CYS A 279 7.38 -18.14 -0.22
CA CYS A 279 6.40 -17.06 -0.16
C CYS A 279 5.68 -16.80 -1.50
N LYS A 280 5.97 -17.55 -2.55
CA LYS A 280 5.37 -17.43 -3.89
C LYS A 280 5.42 -16.00 -4.43
N GLY A 281 6.52 -15.28 -4.15
CA GLY A 281 6.76 -13.92 -4.62
C GLY A 281 6.14 -12.81 -3.75
N LEU A 282 5.60 -13.11 -2.57
CA LEU A 282 5.04 -12.10 -1.65
C LEU A 282 6.13 -11.38 -0.85
N GLY A 283 7.26 -12.04 -0.55
CA GLY A 283 8.32 -11.52 0.31
C GLY A 283 8.02 -11.61 1.81
N VAL A 284 6.76 -11.84 2.14
CA VAL A 284 6.26 -11.99 3.52
C VAL A 284 5.40 -13.23 3.63
N LYS A 285 5.23 -13.72 4.85
CA LYS A 285 4.29 -14.78 5.21
C LYS A 285 3.39 -14.31 6.33
N LEU A 286 2.12 -14.64 6.25
CA LEU A 286 1.21 -14.53 7.38
C LEU A 286 1.46 -15.73 8.30
N GLN A 287 1.86 -15.45 9.52
CA GLN A 287 2.09 -16.45 10.57
C GLN A 287 1.31 -16.07 11.82
N ILE A 288 0.88 -17.09 12.55
CA ILE A 288 0.20 -16.88 13.85
C ILE A 288 1.21 -16.30 14.85
N ASP A 289 0.87 -15.16 15.46
CA ASP A 289 1.70 -14.55 16.52
C ASP A 289 1.31 -15.13 17.88
N PRO A 290 2.24 -15.79 18.61
CA PRO A 290 1.98 -16.29 19.95
C PRO A 290 1.48 -15.21 20.94
N ASP A 291 1.95 -13.97 20.80
CA ASP A 291 1.56 -12.86 21.66
C ASP A 291 0.12 -12.39 21.40
N LEU A 292 -0.44 -12.66 20.21
CA LEU A 292 -1.85 -12.41 19.91
C LEU A 292 -2.77 -13.51 20.45
N ILE A 293 -2.27 -14.75 20.55
CA ILE A 293 -2.99 -15.87 21.16
C ILE A 293 -2.98 -15.74 22.68
N ILE A 294 -1.82 -15.39 23.26
CA ILE A 294 -1.61 -15.28 24.71
C ILE A 294 -1.58 -13.79 25.09
N GLU A 295 -2.74 -13.16 25.15
CA GLU A 295 -2.83 -11.73 25.43
C GLU A 295 -2.46 -11.35 26.87
N ASN A 296 -2.94 -12.15 27.82
CA ASN A 296 -2.65 -11.94 29.24
C ASN A 296 -1.81 -13.09 29.80
N LYS A 297 -0.51 -12.84 29.94
CA LYS A 297 0.46 -13.81 30.45
C LYS A 297 0.36 -14.05 31.98
N GLU A 298 -0.45 -13.26 32.69
CA GLU A 298 -0.72 -13.46 34.14
C GLU A 298 -1.84 -14.46 34.39
N LEU A 299 -2.65 -14.78 33.37
CA LEU A 299 -3.68 -15.82 33.44
C LEU A 299 -3.08 -17.21 33.26
N SER A 300 -3.72 -18.20 33.85
CA SER A 300 -3.45 -19.61 33.61
C SER A 300 -4.20 -20.13 32.38
N ILE A 301 -3.88 -21.37 31.93
CA ILE A 301 -4.61 -22.02 30.83
C ILE A 301 -6.07 -22.20 31.21
N ASN A 302 -6.34 -22.60 32.45
CA ASN A 302 -7.68 -22.80 32.99
C ASN A 302 -8.48 -21.50 33.18
N ASP A 303 -7.78 -20.35 33.27
CA ASP A 303 -8.37 -19.01 33.37
C ASP A 303 -8.51 -18.33 32.00
N GLY A 304 -8.24 -19.07 30.89
CA GLY A 304 -8.46 -18.58 29.53
C GLY A 304 -7.29 -17.71 28.98
N CYS A 305 -6.03 -17.99 29.32
CA CYS A 305 -4.89 -17.28 28.74
C CYS A 305 -4.76 -17.47 27.22
N ILE A 306 -5.26 -18.58 26.68
CA ILE A 306 -5.21 -18.95 25.26
C ILE A 306 -6.53 -18.57 24.57
N LYS A 307 -6.56 -17.47 23.85
CA LYS A 307 -7.80 -16.94 23.26
C LYS A 307 -8.43 -17.78 22.16
N THR A 308 -7.66 -18.61 21.51
CA THR A 308 -8.14 -19.47 20.41
C THR A 308 -8.74 -20.78 20.92
N LEU A 309 -8.53 -21.12 22.19
CA LEU A 309 -9.30 -22.12 22.89
C LEU A 309 -10.60 -21.48 23.39
N ASN A 310 -11.74 -22.03 22.98
CA ASN A 310 -13.03 -21.62 23.53
C ASN A 310 -13.01 -21.77 25.06
N ASP A 311 -13.71 -20.88 25.78
CA ASP A 311 -13.94 -21.01 27.24
C ASP A 311 -14.66 -22.30 27.62
N ASP A 312 -15.08 -23.10 26.63
CA ASP A 312 -15.72 -24.39 26.78
C ASP A 312 -14.68 -25.48 27.07
N LYS A 313 -14.49 -25.78 28.34
CA LYS A 313 -13.62 -26.87 28.84
C LYS A 313 -14.03 -28.26 28.33
N GLU A 314 -15.23 -28.39 27.76
CA GLU A 314 -15.71 -29.58 27.09
C GLU A 314 -15.34 -29.67 25.61
N SER A 315 -14.68 -28.67 25.05
CA SER A 315 -14.23 -28.66 23.67
C SER A 315 -13.15 -29.73 23.43
N LEU A 316 -13.11 -30.27 22.21
CA LEU A 316 -12.12 -31.30 21.84
C LEU A 316 -10.68 -30.79 21.95
N ASP A 317 -10.46 -29.53 21.54
CA ASP A 317 -9.13 -28.91 21.57
C ASP A 317 -8.62 -28.73 23.01
N TYR A 318 -9.52 -28.35 23.94
CA TYR A 318 -9.17 -28.24 25.36
C TYR A 318 -8.85 -29.62 25.97
N LYS A 319 -9.65 -30.67 25.68
CA LYS A 319 -9.42 -32.04 26.18
C LYS A 319 -8.11 -32.63 25.64
N LYS A 320 -7.81 -32.37 24.37
CA LYS A 320 -6.51 -32.76 23.79
C LYS A 320 -5.36 -32.07 24.52
N LEU A 321 -5.45 -30.75 24.70
CA LEU A 321 -4.42 -30.00 25.42
C LEU A 321 -4.26 -30.51 26.84
N LYS A 322 -5.34 -30.88 27.54
CA LYS A 322 -5.28 -31.46 28.88
C LYS A 322 -4.48 -32.79 28.90
N CYS A 323 -4.72 -33.69 27.95
CA CYS A 323 -3.94 -34.93 27.84
C CYS A 323 -2.43 -34.63 27.66
N VAL A 324 -2.07 -33.61 26.91
CA VAL A 324 -0.67 -33.19 26.72
C VAL A 324 -0.09 -32.62 28.02
N CYS A 325 -0.81 -31.76 28.70
CA CYS A 325 -0.38 -31.21 29.99
C CYS A 325 -0.23 -32.29 31.05
N ASP A 326 -1.13 -33.25 31.10
CA ASP A 326 -1.05 -34.40 32.03
C ASP A 326 0.18 -35.28 31.71
N TYR A 327 0.49 -35.49 30.42
CA TYR A 327 1.66 -36.29 29.98
C TYR A 327 2.99 -35.66 30.38
N TYR A 328 3.11 -34.31 30.18
CA TYR A 328 4.35 -33.59 30.49
C TYR A 328 4.39 -33.00 31.92
N ASN A 329 3.40 -33.32 32.79
CA ASN A 329 3.25 -32.76 34.12
C ASN A 329 3.22 -31.21 34.16
N ILE A 330 2.55 -30.60 33.18
CA ILE A 330 2.37 -29.14 33.07
C ILE A 330 1.13 -28.74 33.88
N ASP A 331 1.30 -27.89 34.88
CA ASP A 331 0.20 -27.39 35.68
C ASP A 331 -0.60 -26.31 34.93
N MET A 332 -1.83 -26.65 34.51
CA MET A 332 -2.74 -25.77 33.78
C MET A 332 -3.31 -24.61 34.64
N ASN A 333 -3.12 -24.62 35.97
CA ASN A 333 -3.51 -23.52 36.87
C ASN A 333 -2.37 -22.52 37.08
N LYS A 334 -1.18 -22.81 36.62
CA LYS A 334 -0.04 -21.92 36.75
C LYS A 334 -0.13 -20.78 35.71
N PRO A 335 0.10 -19.51 36.11
CA PRO A 335 0.17 -18.39 35.17
C PRO A 335 1.14 -18.65 34.02
N TRP A 336 0.75 -18.26 32.78
CA TRP A 336 1.55 -18.50 31.57
C TRP A 336 2.99 -18.00 31.71
N ASN A 337 3.21 -16.81 32.31
CA ASN A 337 4.53 -16.23 32.52
C ASN A 337 5.43 -17.01 33.49
N LYS A 338 4.84 -17.93 34.28
CA LYS A 338 5.57 -18.79 35.23
C LYS A 338 5.79 -20.19 34.69
N LEU A 339 5.23 -20.56 33.55
CA LEU A 339 5.55 -21.79 32.82
C LEU A 339 6.97 -21.73 32.28
N THR A 340 7.67 -22.88 32.20
CA THR A 340 8.99 -22.93 31.57
C THR A 340 8.88 -22.67 30.08
N LYS A 341 9.93 -22.17 29.44
CA LYS A 341 9.95 -21.99 27.98
C LYS A 341 9.74 -23.31 27.24
N LYS A 342 10.19 -24.45 27.82
CA LYS A 342 9.98 -25.78 27.27
C LYS A 342 8.48 -26.12 27.24
N ASP A 343 7.77 -25.89 28.36
CA ASP A 343 6.33 -26.17 28.48
C ASP A 343 5.53 -25.27 27.51
N GLN A 344 5.86 -23.96 27.46
CA GLN A 344 5.26 -23.02 26.52
C GLN A 344 5.43 -23.48 25.07
N ASN A 345 6.64 -23.95 24.69
CA ASN A 345 6.93 -24.41 23.33
C ASN A 345 6.17 -25.70 22.99
N ILE A 346 6.04 -26.65 23.91
CA ILE A 346 5.25 -27.87 23.73
C ILE A 346 3.79 -27.51 23.44
N ILE A 347 3.22 -26.59 24.23
CA ILE A 347 1.83 -26.16 24.06
C ILE A 347 1.62 -25.46 22.71
N LEU A 348 2.53 -24.55 22.36
CA LEU A 348 2.38 -23.71 21.15
C LEU A 348 2.74 -24.45 19.86
N TYR A 349 3.86 -25.15 19.83
CA TYR A 349 4.44 -25.70 18.60
C TYR A 349 4.38 -27.23 18.52
N GLY A 350 3.94 -27.90 19.62
CA GLY A 350 3.75 -29.35 19.62
C GLY A 350 4.91 -30.14 20.18
N SER A 351 4.80 -31.45 20.01
CA SER A 351 5.76 -32.46 20.55
C SER A 351 6.05 -33.55 19.54
N THR A 352 7.26 -34.04 19.54
CA THR A 352 7.70 -35.17 18.71
C THR A 352 7.44 -36.53 19.38
N GLU A 353 6.94 -36.54 20.60
CA GLU A 353 6.63 -37.78 21.33
C GLU A 353 5.20 -38.22 21.08
N ILE A 354 4.99 -39.54 21.03
CA ILE A 354 3.67 -40.14 20.86
C ILE A 354 2.91 -40.09 22.17
N ILE A 355 1.79 -39.38 22.18
CA ILE A 355 0.94 -39.18 23.36
C ILE A 355 -0.35 -39.99 23.20
N ASN A 356 -0.80 -40.59 24.28
CA ASN A 356 -2.08 -41.29 24.35
C ASN A 356 -3.21 -40.28 24.65
N PHE A 357 -4.03 -40.01 23.67
CA PHE A 357 -5.20 -39.12 23.80
C PHE A 357 -6.42 -39.92 24.22
N LYS A 358 -6.80 -39.84 25.51
CA LYS A 358 -8.00 -40.49 26.05
C LYS A 358 -8.97 -39.42 26.51
N TYR A 359 -10.06 -39.22 25.77
CA TYR A 359 -11.10 -38.28 26.13
C TYR A 359 -12.48 -38.71 25.65
N SER A 360 -13.55 -38.17 26.23
CA SER A 360 -14.93 -38.39 25.81
C SER A 360 -15.52 -37.13 25.19
N SER A 361 -16.29 -37.27 24.10
CA SER A 361 -17.05 -36.13 23.53
C SER A 361 -18.25 -35.80 24.39
N LYS A 362 -18.87 -34.60 24.15
CA LYS A 362 -20.16 -34.22 24.78
C LYS A 362 -21.29 -35.23 24.53
N SER A 363 -21.21 -35.95 23.40
CA SER A 363 -22.17 -37.01 23.04
C SER A 363 -21.85 -38.40 23.66
N GLY A 364 -20.85 -38.51 24.55
CA GLY A 364 -20.48 -39.74 25.25
C GLY A 364 -19.53 -40.65 24.48
N ASN A 365 -19.16 -40.36 23.25
CA ASN A 365 -18.20 -41.17 22.47
C ASN A 365 -16.80 -41.09 23.10
N LYS A 366 -16.21 -42.25 23.37
CA LYS A 366 -14.85 -42.37 23.92
C LYS A 366 -13.84 -42.45 22.77
N TYR A 367 -12.87 -41.54 22.80
CA TYR A 367 -11.75 -41.54 21.88
C TYR A 367 -10.50 -42.04 22.59
N ASN A 368 -9.77 -42.93 21.90
CA ASN A 368 -8.48 -43.43 22.36
C ASN A 368 -7.59 -43.54 21.11
N SER A 369 -6.63 -42.62 20.97
CA SER A 369 -5.69 -42.58 19.86
C SER A 369 -4.28 -42.29 20.38
N GLN A 370 -3.30 -42.84 19.66
CA GLN A 370 -1.89 -42.55 19.85
C GLN A 370 -1.42 -41.66 18.68
N ASP A 371 -0.97 -40.44 18.97
CA ASP A 371 -0.54 -39.51 17.96
C ASP A 371 0.45 -38.52 18.52
N PHE A 372 1.09 -37.77 17.64
CA PHE A 372 1.88 -36.58 18.00
C PHE A 372 0.97 -35.40 18.31
N TYR A 373 1.38 -34.56 19.25
CA TYR A 373 0.69 -33.29 19.49
C TYR A 373 1.23 -32.23 18.53
N GLU A 374 0.38 -31.75 17.64
CA GLU A 374 0.70 -30.77 16.61
C GLU A 374 1.07 -29.39 17.18
N GLY A 375 0.53 -29.02 18.35
CA GLY A 375 0.64 -27.67 18.91
C GLY A 375 -0.46 -26.74 18.42
N ILE A 376 -0.73 -25.68 19.21
CA ILE A 376 -1.81 -24.72 18.90
C ILE A 376 -1.52 -23.95 17.62
N ILE A 377 -0.30 -23.44 17.46
CA ILE A 377 0.07 -22.60 16.32
C ILE A 377 -0.02 -23.40 15.03
N ASN A 378 0.64 -24.56 14.98
CA ASN A 378 0.64 -25.41 13.78
C ASN A 378 -0.78 -25.86 13.41
N ASN A 379 -1.64 -26.17 14.41
CA ASN A 379 -3.04 -26.50 14.19
C ASN A 379 -3.82 -25.35 13.55
N LEU A 380 -3.64 -24.11 14.06
CA LEU A 380 -4.33 -22.95 13.55
C LEU A 380 -3.85 -22.57 12.14
N GLU A 381 -2.55 -22.68 11.87
CA GLU A 381 -1.97 -22.45 10.55
C GLU A 381 -2.47 -23.47 9.53
N ARG A 382 -2.50 -24.77 9.87
CA ARG A 382 -3.09 -25.81 9.03
C ARG A 382 -4.58 -25.52 8.75
N ARG A 383 -5.35 -25.18 9.79
CA ARG A 383 -6.78 -24.81 9.63
C ARG A 383 -6.96 -23.60 8.72
N TYR A 384 -6.09 -22.61 8.77
CA TYR A 384 -6.11 -21.45 7.87
C TYR A 384 -5.90 -21.86 6.41
N MET A 385 -5.00 -22.80 6.16
CA MET A 385 -4.70 -23.29 4.80
C MET A 385 -5.82 -24.19 4.24
N GLU A 386 -6.44 -25.04 5.08
CA GLU A 386 -7.42 -26.04 4.66
C GLU A 386 -8.87 -25.53 4.62
N THR A 387 -9.19 -24.44 5.36
CA THR A 387 -10.57 -23.95 5.45
C THR A 387 -11.09 -23.34 4.16
N SER A 388 -12.29 -23.73 3.75
CA SER A 388 -13.07 -23.07 2.70
C SER A 388 -13.98 -21.95 3.24
N SER A 389 -14.12 -21.82 4.57
CA SER A 389 -14.96 -20.83 5.21
C SER A 389 -14.25 -19.48 5.31
N THR A 390 -14.79 -18.45 4.66
CA THR A 390 -14.29 -17.08 4.74
C THR A 390 -14.33 -16.56 6.17
N TRP A 391 -15.38 -16.88 6.95
CA TRP A 391 -15.51 -16.47 8.34
C TRP A 391 -14.38 -17.03 9.24
N ILE A 392 -14.03 -18.33 9.08
CA ILE A 392 -12.94 -18.93 9.86
C ILE A 392 -11.61 -18.29 9.45
N ARG A 393 -11.42 -18.03 8.15
CA ARG A 393 -10.20 -17.39 7.65
C ARG A 393 -10.05 -15.97 8.23
N ASP A 394 -11.08 -15.15 8.13
CA ASP A 394 -11.11 -13.78 8.69
C ASP A 394 -10.88 -13.78 10.22
N TRP A 395 -11.43 -14.81 10.92
CA TRP A 395 -11.23 -14.96 12.35
C TRP A 395 -9.77 -15.29 12.70
N LEU A 396 -9.13 -16.21 11.95
CA LEU A 396 -7.73 -16.58 12.15
C LEU A 396 -6.78 -15.43 11.80
N GLU A 397 -7.08 -14.63 10.77
CA GLU A 397 -6.28 -13.46 10.39
C GLU A 397 -6.14 -12.44 11.53
N ASN A 398 -7.08 -12.38 12.48
CA ASN A 398 -6.93 -11.52 13.66
C ASN A 398 -5.78 -11.93 14.60
N TYR A 399 -5.28 -13.15 14.45
CA TYR A 399 -4.16 -13.69 15.24
C TYR A 399 -2.88 -13.82 14.42
N MET A 400 -2.89 -13.35 13.17
CA MET A 400 -1.74 -13.43 12.26
C MET A 400 -1.09 -12.06 12.08
N ILE A 401 0.23 -12.09 11.92
CA ILE A 401 1.04 -10.93 11.52
C ILE A 401 1.91 -11.29 10.33
N GLU A 402 2.28 -10.28 9.56
CA GLU A 402 3.21 -10.45 8.45
C GLU A 402 4.64 -10.55 8.97
N HIS A 403 5.28 -11.68 8.69
CA HIS A 403 6.72 -11.88 8.90
C HIS A 403 7.45 -11.86 7.57
N VAL A 404 8.66 -11.30 7.57
CA VAL A 404 9.54 -11.39 6.40
C VAL A 404 9.84 -12.86 6.12
N CYS A 405 9.73 -13.28 4.87
CA CYS A 405 10.00 -14.67 4.47
C CYS A 405 11.45 -15.05 4.82
N GLU A 406 11.63 -16.12 5.58
CA GLU A 406 12.93 -16.57 6.05
C GLU A 406 13.84 -17.04 4.91
N THR A 407 13.28 -17.57 3.83
CA THR A 407 14.03 -18.08 2.68
C THR A 407 14.58 -16.95 1.80
N CYS A 408 13.74 -15.97 1.42
CA CYS A 408 14.18 -14.90 0.52
C CYS A 408 14.47 -13.57 1.22
N HIS A 409 14.33 -13.50 2.54
CA HIS A 409 14.57 -12.29 3.35
C HIS A 409 13.90 -11.02 2.78
N GLY A 410 12.70 -11.19 2.23
CA GLY A 410 11.93 -10.10 1.60
C GLY A 410 12.20 -9.87 0.11
N ALA A 411 13.20 -10.52 -0.48
CA ALA A 411 13.59 -10.32 -1.87
C ALA A 411 12.57 -10.82 -2.91
N ARG A 412 11.59 -11.66 -2.51
CA ARG A 412 10.52 -12.21 -3.35
C ARG A 412 10.98 -13.18 -4.44
N LEU A 413 12.28 -13.25 -4.73
CA LEU A 413 12.91 -14.03 -5.80
C LEU A 413 13.69 -15.22 -5.22
N LYS A 414 14.01 -16.18 -6.09
CA LYS A 414 14.91 -17.29 -5.78
C LYS A 414 16.36 -16.80 -5.62
N ASP A 415 17.15 -17.46 -4.80
CA ASP A 415 18.57 -17.14 -4.59
C ASP A 415 19.38 -17.24 -5.90
N SER A 416 19.03 -18.22 -6.76
CA SER A 416 19.65 -18.35 -8.08
C SER A 416 19.44 -17.11 -8.95
N VAL A 417 18.28 -16.47 -8.88
CA VAL A 417 17.98 -15.21 -9.61
C VAL A 417 18.75 -14.04 -9.00
N LEU A 418 18.84 -14.00 -7.66
CA LEU A 418 19.57 -12.96 -6.94
C LEU A 418 21.08 -13.07 -7.11
N SER A 419 21.58 -14.19 -7.63
CA SER A 419 23.00 -14.35 -7.98
C SER A 419 23.43 -13.56 -9.22
N VAL A 420 22.48 -13.05 -10.02
CA VAL A 420 22.76 -12.19 -11.17
C VAL A 420 22.95 -10.74 -10.72
N LYS A 421 24.10 -10.16 -11.07
CA LYS A 421 24.50 -8.83 -10.61
C LYS A 421 24.87 -7.90 -11.77
N ILE A 422 24.60 -6.61 -11.58
CA ILE A 422 25.10 -5.51 -12.40
C ILE A 422 25.90 -4.59 -11.48
N ASN A 423 27.15 -4.32 -11.82
CA ASN A 423 28.06 -3.53 -10.98
C ASN A 423 28.05 -3.99 -9.48
N GLY A 424 28.06 -5.30 -9.24
CA GLY A 424 28.08 -5.93 -7.93
C GLY A 424 26.77 -5.98 -7.17
N LYS A 425 25.65 -5.45 -7.72
CA LYS A 425 24.34 -5.43 -7.09
C LYS A 425 23.33 -6.27 -7.84
N ASN A 426 22.53 -7.06 -7.10
CA ASN A 426 21.41 -7.79 -7.67
C ASN A 426 20.16 -6.89 -7.82
N ILE A 427 19.14 -7.39 -8.52
CA ILE A 427 17.94 -6.62 -8.83
C ILE A 427 17.19 -6.16 -7.55
N TYR A 428 17.17 -6.97 -6.49
CA TYR A 428 16.51 -6.62 -5.23
C TYR A 428 17.28 -5.54 -4.47
N GLU A 429 18.61 -5.65 -4.40
CA GLU A 429 19.46 -4.63 -3.77
C GLU A 429 19.31 -3.27 -4.43
N VAL A 430 19.18 -3.23 -5.77
CA VAL A 430 18.90 -1.99 -6.50
C VAL A 430 17.51 -1.47 -6.16
N THR A 431 16.47 -2.30 -6.21
CA THR A 431 15.11 -1.84 -5.88
C THR A 431 14.91 -1.42 -4.42
N CYS A 432 15.82 -1.80 -3.52
CA CYS A 432 15.83 -1.33 -2.12
C CYS A 432 16.52 0.03 -1.92
N MET A 433 17.22 0.53 -2.92
CA MET A 433 17.76 1.90 -2.89
C MET A 433 16.64 2.92 -2.98
N SER A 434 16.87 4.12 -2.46
CA SER A 434 16.00 5.25 -2.74
C SER A 434 16.08 5.63 -4.23
N ILE A 435 15.01 6.18 -4.78
CA ILE A 435 14.98 6.66 -6.18
C ILE A 435 16.17 7.58 -6.49
N LYS A 436 16.58 8.41 -5.52
CA LYS A 436 17.77 9.26 -5.66
C LYS A 436 19.04 8.43 -5.84
N GLU A 437 19.25 7.42 -4.99
CA GLU A 437 20.43 6.53 -5.09
C GLU A 437 20.40 5.68 -6.36
N GLU A 438 19.21 5.25 -6.81
CA GLU A 438 19.08 4.53 -8.08
C GLU A 438 19.48 5.41 -9.29
N ILE A 439 19.07 6.69 -9.30
CA ILE A 439 19.50 7.65 -10.34
C ILE A 439 21.02 7.77 -10.34
N ASP A 440 21.62 7.95 -9.17
CA ASP A 440 23.08 8.05 -9.05
C ASP A 440 23.78 6.75 -9.48
N PHE A 441 23.23 5.59 -9.11
CA PHE A 441 23.74 4.28 -9.52
C PHE A 441 23.72 4.08 -11.02
N PHE A 442 22.59 4.34 -11.70
CA PHE A 442 22.45 4.12 -13.13
C PHE A 442 23.20 5.18 -13.97
N THR A 443 23.31 6.41 -13.46
CA THR A 443 24.09 7.47 -14.13
C THR A 443 25.59 7.15 -14.13
N ASN A 444 26.10 6.56 -13.03
CA ASN A 444 27.53 6.23 -12.89
C ASN A 444 27.84 4.76 -13.23
N LEU A 445 26.92 4.06 -13.89
CA LEU A 445 27.07 2.64 -14.22
C LEU A 445 28.22 2.41 -15.21
N LYS A 446 29.17 1.56 -14.81
CA LYS A 446 30.30 1.18 -15.65
C LYS A 446 30.03 -0.16 -16.31
N LEU A 447 29.89 -0.14 -17.63
CA LEU A 447 29.72 -1.31 -18.48
C LEU A 447 30.83 -1.34 -19.54
N ASP A 448 31.14 -2.52 -20.04
CA ASP A 448 31.97 -2.65 -21.24
C ASP A 448 31.28 -2.08 -22.48
N LYS A 449 31.99 -1.86 -23.58
CA LYS A 449 31.46 -1.17 -24.77
C LYS A 449 30.25 -1.89 -25.38
N GLU A 450 30.25 -3.20 -25.39
CA GLU A 450 29.18 -4.02 -25.97
C GLU A 450 27.92 -3.97 -25.13
N ARG A 451 28.04 -4.22 -23.81
CA ARG A 451 26.92 -4.15 -22.86
C ARG A 451 26.39 -2.74 -22.73
N ALA A 452 27.24 -1.73 -22.79
CA ALA A 452 26.82 -0.33 -22.76
C ALA A 452 25.86 -0.01 -23.92
N LYS A 453 26.17 -0.48 -25.13
CA LYS A 453 25.32 -0.29 -26.31
C LYS A 453 23.97 -0.99 -26.20
N ILE A 454 23.94 -2.22 -25.61
CA ILE A 454 22.72 -2.97 -25.37
C ILE A 454 21.86 -2.28 -24.28
N ALA A 455 22.50 -1.76 -23.25
CA ALA A 455 21.82 -1.14 -22.11
C ALA A 455 21.31 0.28 -22.39
N GLU A 456 21.84 1.01 -23.35
CA GLU A 456 21.62 2.44 -23.59
C GLU A 456 20.13 2.82 -23.63
N MET A 457 19.35 2.16 -24.49
CA MET A 457 17.92 2.45 -24.60
C MET A 457 17.15 2.11 -23.32
N ILE A 458 17.51 1.01 -22.65
CA ILE A 458 16.84 0.56 -21.43
C ILE A 458 17.14 1.52 -20.28
N LEU A 459 18.40 1.94 -20.13
CA LEU A 459 18.85 2.90 -19.12
C LEU A 459 18.20 4.26 -19.30
N ASN A 460 18.06 4.74 -20.53
CA ASN A 460 17.37 6.00 -20.83
C ASN A 460 15.92 5.96 -20.34
N GLU A 461 15.20 4.85 -20.55
CA GLU A 461 13.83 4.68 -20.07
C GLU A 461 13.75 4.59 -18.55
N ILE A 462 14.65 3.84 -17.90
CA ILE A 462 14.73 3.74 -16.44
C ILE A 462 15.00 5.13 -15.83
N LEU A 463 16.04 5.83 -16.30
CA LEU A 463 16.42 7.15 -15.80
C LEU A 463 15.32 8.20 -16.03
N SER A 464 14.66 8.15 -17.18
CA SER A 464 13.51 9.04 -17.47
C SER A 464 12.42 8.88 -16.43
N ARG A 465 11.97 7.63 -16.18
CA ARG A 465 10.91 7.33 -15.19
C ARG A 465 11.32 7.65 -13.75
N LEU A 466 12.56 7.35 -13.37
CA LEU A 466 13.10 7.70 -12.05
C LEU A 466 13.14 9.21 -11.85
N ASN A 467 13.54 9.98 -12.85
CA ASN A 467 13.54 11.44 -12.79
C ASN A 467 12.13 12.02 -12.68
N PHE A 468 11.11 11.43 -13.33
CA PHE A 468 9.73 11.86 -13.13
C PHE A 468 9.27 11.63 -11.68
N LEU A 469 9.60 10.49 -11.07
CA LEU A 469 9.32 10.25 -9.66
C LEU A 469 10.03 11.26 -8.73
N LYS A 470 11.26 11.61 -9.03
CA LYS A 470 12.02 12.66 -8.33
C LYS A 470 11.35 14.02 -8.47
N ASN A 471 10.89 14.38 -9.68
CA ASN A 471 10.26 15.68 -9.97
C ASN A 471 8.92 15.85 -9.22
N VAL A 472 8.18 14.76 -8.97
CA VAL A 472 6.95 14.81 -8.15
C VAL A 472 7.21 14.67 -6.64
N GLY A 473 8.48 14.79 -6.19
CA GLY A 473 8.84 14.79 -4.77
C GLY A 473 8.85 13.41 -4.11
N LEU A 474 9.05 12.33 -4.87
CA LEU A 474 9.07 10.95 -4.37
C LEU A 474 10.49 10.34 -4.33
N GLU A 475 11.54 11.16 -4.34
CA GLU A 475 12.94 10.74 -4.39
C GLU A 475 13.37 9.84 -3.21
N TYR A 476 12.65 9.88 -2.10
CA TYR A 476 12.90 9.08 -0.89
C TYR A 476 12.30 7.67 -0.92
N LEU A 477 11.40 7.38 -1.86
CA LEU A 477 10.79 6.05 -1.98
C LEU A 477 11.79 5.03 -2.54
N THR A 478 11.50 3.75 -2.26
CA THR A 478 12.20 2.61 -2.86
C THR A 478 11.27 1.88 -3.82
N LEU A 479 11.79 1.33 -4.91
CA LEU A 479 10.99 0.56 -5.87
C LEU A 479 10.44 -0.75 -5.29
N SER A 480 11.10 -1.32 -4.26
CA SER A 480 10.67 -2.53 -3.56
C SER A 480 9.47 -2.30 -2.61
N ARG A 481 9.17 -1.03 -2.25
CA ARG A 481 8.09 -0.70 -1.32
C ARG A 481 6.74 -1.18 -1.85
N SER A 482 5.98 -1.86 -0.99
CA SER A 482 4.63 -2.34 -1.33
C SER A 482 3.69 -1.16 -1.60
N ALA A 483 2.93 -1.24 -2.70
CA ALA A 483 1.94 -0.23 -3.06
C ALA A 483 0.83 -0.07 -2.02
N ALA A 484 0.52 -1.13 -1.26
CA ALA A 484 -0.47 -1.10 -0.18
C ALA A 484 -0.05 -0.24 1.03
N THR A 485 1.24 0.08 1.16
CA THR A 485 1.79 0.90 2.26
C THR A 485 1.91 2.38 1.91
N LEU A 486 1.56 2.75 0.69
CA LEU A 486 1.62 4.13 0.21
C LEU A 486 0.47 4.96 0.79
N SER A 487 0.74 6.22 1.11
CA SER A 487 -0.31 7.20 1.38
C SER A 487 -1.10 7.51 0.09
N GLY A 488 -2.30 8.06 0.24
CA GLY A 488 -3.11 8.50 -0.91
C GLY A 488 -2.36 9.44 -1.85
N GLY A 489 -1.70 10.45 -1.29
CA GLY A 489 -0.89 11.40 -2.05
C GLY A 489 0.34 10.78 -2.73
N GLU A 490 1.06 9.86 -2.07
CA GLU A 490 2.17 9.13 -2.70
C GLU A 490 1.68 8.30 -3.90
N SER A 491 0.58 7.57 -3.74
CA SER A 491 -0.01 6.75 -4.81
C SER A 491 -0.46 7.60 -6.01
N GLN A 492 -1.07 8.74 -5.75
CA GLN A 492 -1.51 9.68 -6.78
C GLN A 492 -0.33 10.28 -7.55
N ARG A 493 0.73 10.70 -6.85
CA ARG A 493 1.95 11.23 -7.49
C ARG A 493 2.70 10.19 -8.30
N ILE A 494 2.69 8.91 -7.88
CA ILE A 494 3.24 7.81 -8.69
C ILE A 494 2.47 7.71 -10.02
N ARG A 495 1.13 7.76 -9.99
CA ARG A 495 0.33 7.73 -11.22
C ARG A 495 0.60 8.95 -12.10
N LEU A 496 0.69 10.14 -11.48
CA LEU A 496 1.03 11.36 -12.20
C LEU A 496 2.38 11.23 -12.90
N ALA A 497 3.42 10.75 -12.20
CA ALA A 497 4.74 10.51 -12.77
C ALA A 497 4.70 9.50 -13.93
N THR A 498 3.91 8.44 -13.81
CA THR A 498 3.72 7.44 -14.87
C THR A 498 3.06 8.06 -16.12
N GLN A 499 2.06 8.93 -15.92
CA GLN A 499 1.39 9.63 -17.03
C GLN A 499 2.29 10.66 -17.71
N ILE A 500 3.09 11.42 -16.96
CA ILE A 500 4.12 12.31 -17.51
C ILE A 500 5.11 11.49 -18.36
N GLY A 501 5.52 10.34 -17.87
CA GLY A 501 6.43 9.42 -18.56
C GLY A 501 5.89 8.87 -19.88
N SER A 502 4.57 8.78 -20.05
CA SER A 502 3.94 8.32 -21.29
C SER A 502 4.07 9.33 -22.45
N LYS A 503 4.39 10.60 -22.15
CA LYS A 503 4.53 11.71 -23.12
C LYS A 503 3.33 11.84 -24.08
N LEU A 504 2.12 11.48 -23.61
CA LEU A 504 0.91 11.64 -24.41
C LEU A 504 0.63 13.12 -24.68
N THR A 505 0.12 13.43 -25.86
CA THR A 505 -0.21 14.78 -26.32
C THR A 505 -1.68 14.88 -26.72
N GLY A 506 -2.28 16.07 -26.55
CA GLY A 506 -3.68 16.31 -26.90
C GLY A 506 -4.70 15.65 -25.97
N VAL A 507 -4.29 15.30 -24.76
CA VAL A 507 -5.12 14.65 -23.72
C VAL A 507 -5.67 15.69 -22.74
N LEU A 508 -6.84 15.41 -22.21
CA LEU A 508 -7.41 16.14 -21.07
C LEU A 508 -7.11 15.37 -19.77
N TYR A 509 -6.26 15.92 -18.93
CA TYR A 509 -6.01 15.36 -17.60
C TYR A 509 -6.88 16.04 -16.56
N VAL A 510 -7.52 15.25 -15.70
CA VAL A 510 -8.30 15.75 -14.55
C VAL A 510 -7.67 15.20 -13.27
N LEU A 511 -7.15 16.11 -12.43
CA LEU A 511 -6.42 15.78 -11.20
C LEU A 511 -7.19 16.25 -9.97
N ASP A 512 -7.20 15.43 -8.93
CA ASP A 512 -7.84 15.71 -7.64
C ASP A 512 -6.77 15.99 -6.57
N GLU A 513 -6.58 17.25 -6.22
CA GLU A 513 -5.69 17.73 -5.15
C GLU A 513 -4.28 17.11 -5.16
N PRO A 514 -3.50 17.21 -6.25
CA PRO A 514 -2.21 16.56 -6.37
C PRO A 514 -1.14 17.07 -5.38
N SER A 515 -1.32 18.24 -4.75
CA SER A 515 -0.42 18.83 -3.75
C SER A 515 -0.55 18.21 -2.35
N ILE A 516 -1.51 17.30 -2.14
CA ILE A 516 -1.77 16.69 -0.83
C ILE A 516 -0.52 16.04 -0.21
N GLY A 517 -0.27 16.37 1.07
CA GLY A 517 0.83 15.82 1.85
C GLY A 517 2.22 16.26 1.37
N LEU A 518 2.29 17.29 0.52
CA LEU A 518 3.55 17.90 0.12
C LEU A 518 3.94 19.05 1.06
N HIS A 519 5.22 19.11 1.34
CA HIS A 519 5.82 20.30 1.92
C HIS A 519 5.93 21.38 0.82
N GLN A 520 5.83 22.67 1.18
CA GLN A 520 5.90 23.78 0.23
C GLN A 520 7.15 23.74 -0.68
N ARG A 521 8.27 23.24 -0.17
CA ARG A 521 9.48 23.04 -0.98
C ARG A 521 9.24 22.13 -2.20
N ASP A 522 8.46 21.06 -2.00
CA ASP A 522 8.26 20.04 -3.02
C ASP A 522 7.10 20.41 -3.97
N ASN A 523 6.21 21.31 -3.54
CA ASN A 523 5.07 21.78 -4.33
C ASN A 523 5.50 22.50 -5.62
N GLY A 524 6.56 23.33 -5.56
CA GLY A 524 7.11 23.98 -6.74
C GLY A 524 7.56 23.02 -7.85
N ARG A 525 8.11 21.85 -7.47
CA ARG A 525 8.51 20.80 -8.43
C ARG A 525 7.28 20.19 -9.10
N LEU A 526 6.23 19.91 -8.32
CA LEU A 526 4.96 19.39 -8.83
C LEU A 526 4.32 20.38 -9.82
N ILE A 527 4.26 21.67 -9.49
CA ILE A 527 3.74 22.72 -10.38
C ILE A 527 4.51 22.74 -11.70
N ASN A 528 5.85 22.67 -11.66
CA ASN A 528 6.67 22.62 -12.85
C ASN A 528 6.38 21.37 -13.70
N SER A 529 6.20 20.20 -13.08
CA SER A 529 5.82 18.98 -13.81
C SER A 529 4.46 19.09 -14.49
N MET A 530 3.47 19.73 -13.84
CA MET A 530 2.16 20.01 -14.46
C MET A 530 2.29 21.00 -15.63
N LYS A 531 3.17 22.00 -15.53
CA LYS A 531 3.46 22.93 -16.63
C LYS A 531 4.15 22.22 -17.81
N GLU A 532 5.07 21.32 -17.54
CA GLU A 532 5.69 20.47 -18.58
C GLU A 532 4.65 19.62 -19.32
N MET A 533 3.69 19.00 -18.60
CA MET A 533 2.59 18.29 -19.23
C MET A 533 1.73 19.20 -20.11
N ARG A 534 1.39 20.40 -19.64
CA ARG A 534 0.67 21.40 -20.41
C ARG A 534 1.42 21.77 -21.69
N ASP A 535 2.72 22.03 -21.58
CA ASP A 535 3.58 22.48 -22.68
C ASP A 535 3.75 21.42 -23.79
N LEU A 536 3.49 20.12 -23.46
CA LEU A 536 3.33 19.05 -24.44
C LEU A 536 2.02 19.15 -25.27
N GLY A 537 1.18 20.16 -25.05
CA GLY A 537 -0.09 20.35 -25.76
C GLY A 537 -1.28 19.66 -25.08
N ASN A 538 -1.22 19.40 -23.78
CA ASN A 538 -2.30 18.84 -23.01
C ASN A 538 -3.11 19.90 -22.26
N THR A 539 -4.36 19.60 -21.99
CA THR A 539 -5.21 20.41 -21.11
C THR A 539 -5.24 19.76 -19.73
N LEU A 540 -4.93 20.51 -18.68
CA LEU A 540 -4.98 20.05 -17.31
C LEU A 540 -6.09 20.76 -16.54
N ILE A 541 -7.02 20.02 -15.98
CA ILE A 541 -8.01 20.49 -15.01
C ILE A 541 -7.61 19.95 -13.64
N VAL A 542 -7.32 20.83 -12.70
CA VAL A 542 -6.85 20.48 -11.37
C VAL A 542 -7.83 21.03 -10.33
N VAL A 543 -8.42 20.16 -9.53
CA VAL A 543 -9.18 20.58 -8.34
C VAL A 543 -8.14 20.83 -7.25
N GLU A 544 -8.02 22.07 -6.77
CA GLU A 544 -6.97 22.46 -5.82
C GLU A 544 -7.37 23.57 -4.86
N HIS A 545 -6.66 23.58 -3.73
CA HIS A 545 -6.82 24.56 -2.66
C HIS A 545 -5.50 25.25 -2.27
N ASP A 546 -4.39 24.77 -2.83
CA ASP A 546 -3.06 25.33 -2.56
C ASP A 546 -2.86 26.66 -3.26
N THR A 547 -2.40 27.66 -2.51
CA THR A 547 -2.21 29.04 -2.99
C THR A 547 -1.20 29.12 -4.14
N ASP A 548 -0.06 28.45 -4.04
CA ASP A 548 0.99 28.50 -5.06
C ASP A 548 0.51 27.89 -6.38
N THR A 549 -0.24 26.79 -6.31
CA THR A 549 -0.82 26.13 -7.49
C THR A 549 -1.88 27.00 -8.15
N MET A 550 -2.75 27.67 -7.36
CA MET A 550 -3.75 28.59 -7.87
C MET A 550 -3.10 29.79 -8.58
N LEU A 551 -2.09 30.41 -7.97
CA LEU A 551 -1.37 31.54 -8.56
C LEU A 551 -0.53 31.16 -9.79
N ALA A 552 -0.06 29.92 -9.87
CA ALA A 552 0.72 29.41 -10.98
C ALA A 552 -0.12 28.93 -12.18
N SER A 553 -1.45 28.89 -12.04
CA SER A 553 -2.38 28.46 -13.08
C SER A 553 -2.49 29.47 -14.22
N ASP A 554 -2.84 29.00 -15.41
CA ASP A 554 -3.17 29.87 -16.55
C ASP A 554 -4.61 30.39 -16.48
N TYR A 555 -5.48 29.57 -15.84
CA TYR A 555 -6.91 29.88 -15.72
C TYR A 555 -7.44 29.34 -14.40
N LEU A 556 -8.18 30.14 -13.67
CA LEU A 556 -8.75 29.81 -12.36
C LEU A 556 -10.28 29.89 -12.41
N VAL A 557 -10.97 28.88 -11.86
CA VAL A 557 -12.42 28.83 -11.75
C VAL A 557 -12.79 28.68 -10.28
N ASP A 558 -13.45 29.68 -9.70
CA ASP A 558 -13.94 29.65 -8.32
C ASP A 558 -15.42 29.26 -8.29
N ILE A 559 -15.73 28.16 -7.58
CA ILE A 559 -17.08 27.58 -7.49
C ILE A 559 -17.62 27.79 -6.07
N GLY A 560 -18.79 28.38 -5.97
CA GLY A 560 -19.39 28.76 -4.69
C GLY A 560 -20.85 29.11 -4.81
N PRO A 561 -21.35 30.09 -3.97
CA PRO A 561 -20.60 30.76 -2.87
C PRO A 561 -20.44 29.93 -1.59
N GLY A 562 -21.18 28.83 -1.44
CA GLY A 562 -21.18 27.96 -0.26
C GLY A 562 -21.16 26.49 -0.62
N ALA A 563 -21.49 25.63 0.35
CA ALA A 563 -21.55 24.20 0.19
C ALA A 563 -22.99 23.69 -0.12
N GLY A 564 -23.12 22.56 -0.76
CA GLY A 564 -24.41 21.91 -1.04
C GLY A 564 -25.34 22.80 -1.85
N ASP A 565 -26.59 23.02 -1.40
CA ASP A 565 -27.57 23.84 -2.14
C ASP A 565 -27.19 25.31 -2.25
N ASN A 566 -26.33 25.80 -1.38
CA ASN A 566 -25.80 27.16 -1.44
C ASN A 566 -24.57 27.27 -2.36
N GLY A 567 -24.13 26.15 -2.95
CA GLY A 567 -23.04 26.07 -3.90
C GLY A 567 -23.51 25.93 -5.36
N GLY A 568 -22.64 25.35 -6.17
CA GLY A 568 -22.96 24.95 -7.55
C GLY A 568 -23.03 26.08 -8.57
N ARG A 569 -22.39 27.22 -8.29
CA ARG A 569 -22.32 28.38 -9.21
C ARG A 569 -20.86 28.77 -9.44
N VAL A 570 -20.56 29.26 -10.65
CA VAL A 570 -19.26 29.89 -10.92
C VAL A 570 -19.30 31.31 -10.36
N MET A 571 -18.43 31.60 -9.39
CA MET A 571 -18.34 32.91 -8.75
C MET A 571 -17.40 33.84 -9.51
N ALA A 572 -16.32 33.27 -10.04
CA ALA A 572 -15.33 33.95 -10.87
C ALA A 572 -14.63 32.96 -11.78
N SER A 573 -14.26 33.40 -12.98
CA SER A 573 -13.42 32.61 -13.88
C SER A 573 -12.54 33.53 -14.70
N GLY A 574 -11.29 33.18 -14.95
CA GLY A 574 -10.34 33.98 -15.68
C GLY A 574 -8.89 33.68 -15.24
N THR A 575 -7.99 34.59 -15.51
CA THR A 575 -6.64 34.53 -14.96
C THR A 575 -6.68 34.68 -13.43
N PRO A 576 -5.66 34.20 -12.69
CA PRO A 576 -5.61 34.41 -11.23
C PRO A 576 -5.81 35.86 -10.80
N GLN A 577 -5.27 36.82 -11.56
CA GLN A 577 -5.40 38.25 -11.30
C GLN A 577 -6.85 38.74 -11.44
N GLU A 578 -7.58 38.26 -12.43
CA GLU A 578 -8.99 38.61 -12.64
C GLU A 578 -9.87 38.03 -11.51
N VAL A 579 -9.56 36.84 -11.03
CA VAL A 579 -10.28 36.20 -9.90
C VAL A 579 -9.96 36.94 -8.59
N ILE A 580 -8.72 37.36 -8.37
CA ILE A 580 -8.30 38.20 -7.22
C ILE A 580 -9.03 39.55 -7.20
N ALA A 581 -9.25 40.17 -8.35
CA ALA A 581 -9.96 41.41 -8.47
C ALA A 581 -11.48 41.30 -8.26
N ASN A 582 -12.05 40.11 -8.34
CA ASN A 582 -13.49 39.87 -8.18
C ASN A 582 -13.89 39.83 -6.71
N GLU A 583 -14.64 40.78 -6.23
CA GLU A 583 -15.09 40.89 -4.84
C GLU A 583 -16.06 39.77 -4.42
N ASN A 584 -16.77 39.14 -5.35
CA ASN A 584 -17.68 38.02 -5.07
C ASN A 584 -16.96 36.69 -4.89
N SER A 585 -15.69 36.62 -5.29
CA SER A 585 -14.87 35.40 -5.12
C SER A 585 -14.31 35.34 -3.70
N LEU A 586 -14.71 34.31 -2.96
CA LEU A 586 -14.16 34.03 -1.63
C LEU A 586 -12.67 33.67 -1.73
N THR A 587 -12.31 32.86 -2.71
CA THR A 587 -10.92 32.50 -3.02
C THR A 587 -10.11 33.77 -3.36
N GLY A 588 -10.65 34.67 -4.20
CA GLY A 588 -10.01 35.93 -4.53
C GLY A 588 -9.76 36.84 -3.31
N GLN A 589 -10.70 36.87 -2.35
CA GLN A 589 -10.53 37.61 -1.09
C GLN A 589 -9.37 37.04 -0.23
N TYR A 590 -9.14 35.72 -0.24
CA TYR A 590 -7.99 35.09 0.46
C TYR A 590 -6.68 35.35 -0.28
N LEU A 591 -6.68 35.16 -1.62
CA LEU A 591 -5.49 35.39 -2.45
C LEU A 591 -5.01 36.86 -2.44
N SER A 592 -5.95 37.81 -2.31
CA SER A 592 -5.63 39.25 -2.18
C SER A 592 -5.19 39.69 -0.77
N GLY A 593 -5.28 38.79 0.21
CA GLY A 593 -5.02 39.12 1.61
C GLY A 593 -6.12 39.93 2.32
N LYS A 594 -7.26 40.26 1.65
CA LYS A 594 -8.43 40.88 2.26
C LYS A 594 -9.01 40.03 3.39
N LYS A 595 -8.93 38.70 3.25
CA LYS A 595 -9.21 37.73 4.30
C LYS A 595 -7.97 36.92 4.59
N CYS A 596 -7.72 36.67 5.88
CA CYS A 596 -6.60 35.81 6.32
C CYS A 596 -6.97 35.03 7.58
N ILE A 597 -6.17 34.02 7.91
CA ILE A 597 -6.17 33.37 9.20
C ILE A 597 -5.22 34.16 10.11
N GLU A 598 -5.78 34.72 11.18
CA GLU A 598 -5.05 35.61 12.08
C GLU A 598 -4.02 34.85 12.92
N ILE A 599 -2.86 35.45 13.14
CA ILE A 599 -1.81 34.90 14.00
C ILE A 599 -2.17 35.23 15.46
N PRO A 600 -2.15 34.30 16.41
CA PRO A 600 -2.42 34.57 17.82
C PRO A 600 -1.41 35.56 18.41
N GLN A 601 -1.88 36.61 19.08
CA GLN A 601 -1.00 37.60 19.70
C GLN A 601 -0.15 37.01 20.83
N LYS A 602 -0.63 35.95 21.48
CA LYS A 602 0.08 35.28 22.57
C LYS A 602 0.01 33.75 22.38
N ARG A 603 1.16 33.07 22.45
CA ARG A 603 1.24 31.63 22.44
C ARG A 603 0.97 31.06 23.82
N ARG A 604 0.24 29.92 23.87
CA ARG A 604 -0.03 29.22 25.13
C ARG A 604 1.26 28.52 25.60
N LYS A 605 1.56 28.64 26.89
CA LYS A 605 2.71 27.96 27.51
C LYS A 605 2.39 26.54 27.97
N GLY A 606 1.15 26.08 27.77
CA GLY A 606 0.65 24.80 28.26
C GLY A 606 0.56 24.73 29.79
N ASN A 607 0.38 23.53 30.31
CA ASN A 607 0.25 23.25 31.74
C ASN A 607 1.58 22.94 32.44
N LYS A 608 2.72 23.22 31.81
CA LYS A 608 4.11 22.92 32.24
C LYS A 608 4.42 21.44 32.37
N LYS A 609 3.54 20.55 31.92
CA LYS A 609 3.74 19.11 31.85
C LYS A 609 4.08 18.72 30.41
N TYR A 610 4.83 17.64 30.26
CA TYR A 610 5.33 17.23 28.97
C TYR A 610 5.19 15.71 28.80
N LEU A 611 4.79 15.29 27.61
CA LEU A 611 4.98 13.92 27.18
C LEU A 611 6.38 13.84 26.54
N LYS A 612 7.28 13.04 27.12
CA LYS A 612 8.65 12.90 26.65
C LYS A 612 8.90 11.49 26.17
N LYS A 613 9.48 11.37 24.99
CA LYS A 613 9.87 10.10 24.40
C LYS A 613 11.35 10.14 24.07
N LYS A 614 12.09 9.12 24.55
CA LYS A 614 13.54 9.05 24.44
C LYS A 614 13.96 7.88 23.57
N LYS A 615 15.08 8.06 22.82
CA LYS A 615 15.72 7.04 22.01
C LYS A 615 14.74 6.40 21.00
N THR A 616 14.07 7.24 20.24
CA THR A 616 13.09 6.80 19.25
C THR A 616 13.79 6.40 17.97
N LYS A 617 13.69 5.10 17.59
CA LYS A 617 14.35 4.54 16.42
C LYS A 617 13.37 3.61 15.70
N SER A 618 12.85 4.04 14.57
CA SER A 618 12.01 3.23 13.70
C SER A 618 12.07 3.80 12.30
N HIS A 619 12.08 2.95 11.28
CA HIS A 619 12.28 3.37 9.91
C HIS A 619 13.50 4.30 9.77
N ASN A 620 13.32 5.50 9.26
CA ASN A 620 14.40 6.48 9.08
C ASN A 620 14.75 7.32 10.33
N LEU A 621 14.03 7.17 11.46
CA LEU A 621 14.29 7.98 12.67
C LEU A 621 15.64 7.65 13.33
N LYS A 622 16.46 8.67 13.54
CA LYS A 622 17.86 8.57 14.01
C LYS A 622 18.00 8.73 15.52
N ASN A 623 17.33 7.87 16.30
CA ASN A 623 17.45 7.83 17.76
C ASN A 623 17.11 9.16 18.44
N ILE A 624 16.02 9.80 18.04
CA ILE A 624 15.62 11.13 18.47
C ILE A 624 14.93 11.15 19.83
N ASP A 625 15.11 12.26 20.57
CA ASP A 625 14.38 12.58 21.79
C ASP A 625 13.31 13.65 21.51
N VAL A 626 12.05 13.34 21.80
CA VAL A 626 10.91 14.22 21.54
C VAL A 626 10.27 14.67 22.84
N LYS A 627 9.93 15.98 22.92
CA LYS A 627 9.25 16.60 24.04
C LYS A 627 8.01 17.33 23.54
N ILE A 628 6.81 16.91 23.94
CA ILE A 628 5.54 17.48 23.56
C ILE A 628 4.94 18.18 24.76
N PRO A 629 4.71 19.51 24.73
CA PRO A 629 4.05 20.22 25.80
C PRO A 629 2.57 19.85 25.85
N LEU A 630 2.02 19.64 27.06
CA LEU A 630 0.61 19.29 27.25
C LEU A 630 -0.25 20.54 27.45
N GLY A 631 -1.50 20.48 26.95
CA GLY A 631 -2.41 21.64 26.98
C GLY A 631 -2.03 22.70 25.94
N THR A 632 -1.47 22.31 24.81
CA THR A 632 -1.07 23.17 23.70
C THR A 632 -1.57 22.63 22.36
N PHE A 633 -1.59 23.52 21.37
CA PHE A 633 -1.72 23.17 19.97
C PHE A 633 -0.31 23.00 19.38
N THR A 634 0.09 21.76 19.19
CA THR A 634 1.44 21.39 18.71
C THR A 634 1.37 20.87 17.27
N CYS A 635 2.20 21.42 16.37
CA CYS A 635 2.36 20.92 15.01
C CYS A 635 3.65 20.11 14.86
N VAL A 636 3.56 18.96 14.21
CA VAL A 636 4.70 18.17 13.72
C VAL A 636 4.86 18.43 12.24
N THR A 637 5.97 19.06 11.86
CA THR A 637 6.23 19.56 10.51
C THR A 637 7.47 18.92 9.91
N GLY A 638 7.78 19.24 8.67
CA GLY A 638 8.98 18.80 7.96
C GLY A 638 8.69 18.31 6.55
N VAL A 639 9.74 18.12 5.75
CA VAL A 639 9.62 17.70 4.35
C VAL A 639 8.96 16.31 4.22
N SER A 640 8.47 15.99 3.02
CA SER A 640 7.89 14.67 2.74
C SER A 640 8.92 13.56 3.00
N GLY A 641 8.51 12.46 3.66
CA GLY A 641 9.42 11.37 4.03
C GLY A 641 10.38 11.64 5.19
N SER A 642 10.28 12.77 5.92
CA SER A 642 11.17 13.08 7.06
C SER A 642 10.93 12.25 8.32
N GLY A 643 9.88 11.41 8.36
CA GLY A 643 9.58 10.51 9.49
C GLY A 643 8.47 10.98 10.42
N LYS A 644 7.66 11.99 10.04
CA LYS A 644 6.54 12.53 10.84
C LYS A 644 5.54 11.44 11.27
N SER A 645 4.98 10.70 10.31
CA SER A 645 3.99 9.66 10.58
C SER A 645 4.61 8.49 11.36
N SER A 646 5.87 8.13 11.10
CA SER A 646 6.60 7.13 11.90
C SER A 646 6.74 7.56 13.36
N LEU A 647 7.06 8.84 13.62
CA LEU A 647 7.15 9.38 14.99
C LEU A 647 5.80 9.37 15.69
N VAL A 648 4.77 9.94 15.04
CA VAL A 648 3.46 10.19 15.66
C VAL A 648 2.60 8.94 15.65
N ASN A 649 2.34 8.34 14.48
CA ASN A 649 1.39 7.24 14.34
C ASN A 649 2.00 5.90 14.78
N ASP A 650 3.19 5.53 14.25
CA ASP A 650 3.76 4.19 14.51
C ASP A 650 4.36 4.06 15.89
N ILE A 651 4.86 5.15 16.46
CA ILE A 651 5.55 5.06 17.75
C ILE A 651 4.72 5.72 18.86
N LEU A 652 4.37 7.01 18.75
CA LEU A 652 3.74 7.75 19.84
C LEU A 652 2.33 7.22 20.13
N CYS A 653 1.45 7.20 19.12
CA CYS A 653 0.07 6.74 19.28
C CYS A 653 -0.01 5.29 19.76
N LYS A 654 0.76 4.38 19.14
CA LYS A 654 0.77 2.97 19.54
C LYS A 654 1.34 2.77 20.94
N ALA A 655 2.39 3.51 21.34
CA ALA A 655 2.95 3.43 22.69
C ALA A 655 2.00 3.97 23.75
N VAL A 656 1.30 5.08 23.47
CA VAL A 656 0.29 5.64 24.38
C VAL A 656 -0.93 4.71 24.47
N ALA A 657 -1.42 4.19 23.34
CA ALA A 657 -2.54 3.23 23.30
C ALA A 657 -2.20 1.93 24.06
N GLN A 658 -0.99 1.42 23.91
CA GLN A 658 -0.52 0.24 24.64
C GLN A 658 -0.53 0.47 26.16
N LYS A 659 -0.10 1.65 26.62
CA LYS A 659 -0.07 1.99 28.05
C LYS A 659 -1.45 2.26 28.63
N LEU A 660 -2.33 2.99 27.90
CA LEU A 660 -3.66 3.37 28.38
C LEU A 660 -4.68 2.25 28.23
N TYR A 661 -4.67 1.58 27.08
CA TYR A 661 -5.74 0.65 26.67
C TYR A 661 -5.26 -0.80 26.53
N LYS A 662 -3.98 -1.09 26.83
CA LYS A 662 -3.37 -2.41 26.58
C LYS A 662 -3.54 -2.85 25.10
N SER A 663 -3.43 -1.89 24.17
CA SER A 663 -3.56 -2.18 22.73
C SER A 663 -2.56 -3.22 22.28
N LYS A 664 -2.99 -4.10 21.38
CA LYS A 664 -2.18 -5.19 20.79
C LYS A 664 -1.13 -4.71 19.81
N GLU A 665 -1.33 -3.54 19.22
CA GLU A 665 -0.40 -2.98 18.24
C GLU A 665 0.94 -2.67 18.88
N LYS A 666 2.00 -3.26 18.35
CA LYS A 666 3.36 -3.03 18.85
C LYS A 666 3.86 -1.68 18.31
N PRO A 667 4.30 -0.76 19.19
CA PRO A 667 4.94 0.48 18.75
C PRO A 667 6.31 0.19 18.14
N GLY A 668 6.77 1.05 17.22
CA GLY A 668 8.14 1.02 16.75
C GLY A 668 9.16 1.17 17.90
N ALA A 669 10.40 0.84 17.67
CA ALA A 669 11.43 0.79 18.72
C ALA A 669 11.65 2.15 19.41
N TYR A 670 11.59 2.18 20.74
CA TYR A 670 11.85 3.35 21.58
C TYR A 670 12.42 2.96 22.96
N GLY A 671 13.16 3.87 23.60
CA GLY A 671 13.70 3.64 24.93
C GLY A 671 12.67 3.81 26.04
N LYS A 672 12.25 5.04 26.34
CA LYS A 672 11.30 5.34 27.43
C LYS A 672 10.22 6.34 27.03
N LEU A 673 9.00 6.15 27.53
CA LEU A 673 7.88 7.08 27.45
C LEU A 673 7.60 7.61 28.88
N LEU A 674 7.74 8.92 29.08
CA LEU A 674 7.55 9.60 30.36
C LEU A 674 6.45 10.64 30.25
N GLY A 675 5.67 10.85 31.32
CA GLY A 675 4.59 11.84 31.36
C GLY A 675 3.24 11.29 30.95
N ILE A 676 3.12 9.97 30.70
CA ILE A 676 1.88 9.30 30.30
C ILE A 676 0.78 9.42 31.39
N GLU A 677 1.18 9.51 32.65
CA GLU A 677 0.30 9.69 33.81
C GLU A 677 -0.52 11.00 33.75
N ASN A 678 -0.15 11.92 32.90
CA ASN A 678 -0.88 13.17 32.68
C ASN A 678 -1.92 13.08 31.57
N ILE A 679 -2.07 11.92 30.95
CA ILE A 679 -3.01 11.65 29.85
C ILE A 679 -3.94 10.53 30.28
N ASP A 680 -5.25 10.77 30.18
CA ASP A 680 -6.29 9.78 30.51
C ASP A 680 -6.91 9.15 29.25
N LYS A 681 -6.80 9.84 28.10
CA LYS A 681 -7.43 9.41 26.85
C LYS A 681 -6.58 9.81 25.64
N LEU A 682 -6.48 8.90 24.71
CA LEU A 682 -5.93 9.13 23.34
C LEU A 682 -7.06 9.10 22.33
N VAL A 683 -7.11 10.11 21.49
CA VAL A 683 -8.02 10.19 20.33
C VAL A 683 -7.17 10.38 19.09
N ALA A 684 -6.86 9.28 18.40
CA ALA A 684 -6.15 9.30 17.14
C ALA A 684 -7.17 9.34 15.99
N ILE A 685 -7.15 10.39 15.20
CA ILE A 685 -8.04 10.65 14.07
C ILE A 685 -7.20 10.54 12.79
N SER A 686 -7.58 9.60 11.92
CA SER A 686 -6.91 9.32 10.65
C SER A 686 -7.89 9.46 9.49
N GLN A 687 -7.38 9.61 8.28
CA GLN A 687 -8.17 9.69 7.04
C GLN A 687 -8.85 8.36 6.64
N ASN A 688 -8.65 7.27 7.38
CA ASN A 688 -9.32 6.00 7.12
C ASN A 688 -10.85 6.17 7.14
N PRO A 689 -11.59 5.43 6.29
CA PRO A 689 -13.05 5.49 6.27
C PRO A 689 -13.68 5.21 7.64
N ILE A 690 -14.85 5.80 7.91
CA ILE A 690 -15.63 5.52 9.14
C ILE A 690 -16.28 4.13 9.15
N GLY A 691 -16.18 3.39 8.05
CA GLY A 691 -16.62 2.01 7.87
C GLY A 691 -16.35 1.51 6.46
N ARG A 692 -16.33 0.19 6.32
CA ARG A 692 -16.00 -0.49 5.05
C ARG A 692 -17.23 -0.86 4.22
N THR A 693 -18.42 -0.74 4.77
CA THR A 693 -19.66 -1.18 4.14
C THR A 693 -20.60 0.00 3.87
N PRO A 694 -21.49 -0.09 2.88
CA PRO A 694 -22.51 0.94 2.60
C PRO A 694 -23.47 1.23 3.78
N ARG A 695 -23.53 0.34 4.78
CA ARG A 695 -24.34 0.53 6.01
C ARG A 695 -23.74 1.54 6.98
N SER A 696 -22.44 1.71 6.94
CA SER A 696 -21.79 2.74 7.77
C SER A 696 -22.06 4.11 7.16
N ASN A 697 -22.52 5.04 7.96
CA ASN A 697 -22.84 6.41 7.56
C ASN A 697 -22.60 7.40 8.72
N PRO A 698 -22.59 8.73 8.46
CA PRO A 698 -22.38 9.74 9.51
C PRO A 698 -23.36 9.63 10.68
N ALA A 699 -24.65 9.36 10.41
CA ALA A 699 -25.67 9.27 11.45
C ALA A 699 -25.43 8.08 12.41
N THR A 700 -25.06 6.90 11.87
CA THR A 700 -24.75 5.72 12.70
C THR A 700 -23.45 5.87 13.45
N TYR A 701 -22.42 6.44 12.82
CA TYR A 701 -21.11 6.61 13.42
C TYR A 701 -21.11 7.58 14.60
N THR A 702 -21.80 8.70 14.47
CA THR A 702 -21.94 9.71 15.55
C THR A 702 -22.97 9.32 16.60
N GLY A 703 -23.77 8.26 16.36
CA GLY A 703 -24.81 7.82 17.28
C GLY A 703 -26.05 8.70 17.31
N VAL A 704 -26.21 9.63 16.37
CA VAL A 704 -27.44 10.43 16.23
C VAL A 704 -28.59 9.57 15.73
N PHE A 705 -28.29 8.55 14.91
CA PHE A 705 -29.30 7.63 14.39
C PHE A 705 -30.01 6.83 15.49
N ASP A 706 -29.33 6.53 16.59
CA ASP A 706 -29.94 5.84 17.71
C ASP A 706 -31.06 6.66 18.38
N ASP A 707 -30.85 7.97 18.52
CA ASP A 707 -31.84 8.89 19.07
C ASP A 707 -32.99 9.13 18.06
N ILE A 708 -32.70 9.16 16.75
CA ILE A 708 -33.71 9.27 15.70
C ILE A 708 -34.61 8.03 15.70
N ARG A 709 -34.06 6.82 15.79
CA ARG A 709 -34.83 5.58 15.87
C ARG A 709 -35.74 5.57 17.12
N GLU A 710 -35.21 6.02 18.25
CA GLU A 710 -35.98 6.14 19.47
C GLU A 710 -37.17 7.11 19.32
N LEU A 711 -36.94 8.26 18.66
CA LEU A 711 -38.00 9.23 18.37
C LEU A 711 -39.11 8.61 17.49
N PHE A 712 -38.77 7.85 16.47
CA PHE A 712 -39.75 7.21 15.59
C PHE A 712 -40.64 6.20 16.34
N THR A 713 -40.14 5.54 17.37
CA THR A 713 -40.98 4.66 18.23
C THR A 713 -42.03 5.42 19.06
N THR A 714 -41.83 6.72 19.25
CA THR A 714 -42.79 7.55 20.02
C THR A 714 -43.99 8.01 19.20
N THR A 715 -43.96 7.86 17.87
CA THR A 715 -45.06 8.24 16.96
C THR A 715 -46.31 7.41 17.26
N LYS A 716 -47.50 8.00 17.02
CA LYS A 716 -48.79 7.32 17.23
C LYS A 716 -48.89 6.01 16.47
N GLU A 717 -48.51 6.05 15.18
CA GLU A 717 -48.61 4.89 14.29
C GLU A 717 -47.65 3.76 14.67
N ALA A 718 -46.42 4.09 15.10
CA ALA A 718 -45.47 3.09 15.58
C ALA A 718 -45.96 2.41 16.85
N LYS A 719 -46.52 3.18 17.83
CA LYS A 719 -47.12 2.65 19.05
C LYS A 719 -48.33 1.76 18.76
N MET A 720 -49.21 2.16 17.86
CA MET A 720 -50.40 1.37 17.47
C MET A 720 -50.02 0.01 16.86
N ARG A 721 -48.91 -0.05 16.12
CA ARG A 721 -48.40 -1.27 15.47
C ARG A 721 -47.39 -2.05 16.36
N GLY A 722 -47.06 -1.58 17.53
CA GLY A 722 -46.09 -2.21 18.43
C GLY A 722 -44.67 -2.20 17.89
N PHE A 723 -44.31 -1.19 17.11
CA PHE A 723 -42.97 -1.10 16.48
C PHE A 723 -41.94 -0.61 17.50
N GLU A 724 -40.94 -1.44 17.76
CA GLU A 724 -39.82 -1.16 18.62
C GLU A 724 -38.66 -0.53 17.88
N LYS A 725 -37.63 -0.05 18.60
CA LYS A 725 -36.42 0.59 18.06
C LYS A 725 -35.73 -0.24 16.96
N ASN A 726 -35.77 -1.58 17.08
CA ASN A 726 -35.15 -2.48 16.12
C ASN A 726 -35.84 -2.45 14.75
N ARG A 727 -37.14 -2.14 14.70
CA ARG A 727 -37.89 -2.02 13.44
C ARG A 727 -37.33 -0.92 12.53
N PHE A 728 -36.84 0.14 13.13
CA PHE A 728 -36.25 1.29 12.45
C PHE A 728 -34.75 1.14 12.15
N SER A 729 -34.21 -0.08 12.30
CA SER A 729 -32.81 -0.39 11.98
C SER A 729 -32.72 -1.07 10.60
N PHE A 730 -31.88 -0.55 9.72
CA PHE A 730 -31.55 -1.22 8.46
C PHE A 730 -30.53 -2.36 8.63
N ASN A 731 -29.97 -2.57 9.83
CA ASN A 731 -29.02 -3.65 10.11
C ASN A 731 -29.71 -4.94 10.61
N VAL A 732 -30.93 -4.85 11.11
CA VAL A 732 -31.66 -5.95 11.76
C VAL A 732 -32.85 -6.38 10.88
N LYS A 733 -33.17 -7.67 10.88
CA LYS A 733 -34.36 -8.21 10.21
C LYS A 733 -35.63 -7.58 10.78
N GLY A 734 -36.68 -7.45 9.96
CA GLY A 734 -37.99 -6.95 10.34
C GLY A 734 -38.33 -5.62 9.70
N GLY A 735 -37.49 -4.60 9.76
CA GLY A 735 -37.74 -3.30 9.12
C GLY A 735 -36.95 -3.00 7.86
N ARG A 736 -35.89 -3.73 7.61
CA ARG A 736 -35.02 -3.52 6.45
C ARG A 736 -35.57 -4.16 5.17
N CYS A 737 -35.10 -3.68 4.03
CA CYS A 737 -35.30 -4.38 2.76
C CYS A 737 -34.48 -5.68 2.77
N GLU A 738 -35.13 -6.84 2.61
CA GLU A 738 -34.42 -8.12 2.64
C GLU A 738 -33.66 -8.41 1.33
N ALA A 739 -34.01 -7.80 0.19
CA ALA A 739 -33.31 -7.99 -1.06
C ALA A 739 -31.86 -7.44 -1.02
N CYS A 740 -31.66 -6.23 -0.49
CA CYS A 740 -30.33 -5.65 -0.28
C CYS A 740 -29.83 -5.80 1.17
N ARG A 741 -30.60 -6.44 2.03
CA ARG A 741 -30.32 -6.64 3.45
C ARG A 741 -29.98 -5.34 4.21
N GLY A 742 -30.55 -4.21 3.76
CA GLY A 742 -30.35 -2.88 4.33
C GLY A 742 -29.18 -2.08 3.75
N ASP A 743 -28.46 -2.57 2.76
CA ASP A 743 -27.36 -1.83 2.09
C ASP A 743 -27.89 -0.66 1.24
N GLY A 744 -29.12 -0.78 0.71
CA GLY A 744 -29.70 0.16 -0.23
C GLY A 744 -29.18 -0.05 -1.67
N VAL A 745 -28.06 -0.72 -1.81
CA VAL A 745 -27.38 -1.01 -3.07
C VAL A 745 -27.05 -2.49 -3.18
N LYS A 746 -26.88 -2.98 -4.41
CA LYS A 746 -26.32 -4.29 -4.71
C LYS A 746 -24.89 -4.10 -5.19
N LYS A 747 -23.95 -4.82 -4.61
CA LYS A 747 -22.56 -4.86 -5.04
C LYS A 747 -22.43 -5.86 -6.18
N ILE A 748 -21.89 -5.42 -7.31
CA ILE A 748 -21.50 -6.27 -8.43
C ILE A 748 -19.97 -6.37 -8.40
N GLU A 749 -19.47 -7.56 -8.06
CA GLU A 749 -18.04 -7.81 -8.03
C GLU A 749 -17.50 -7.98 -9.45
N MET A 750 -16.50 -7.18 -9.80
CA MET A 750 -15.85 -7.20 -11.10
C MET A 750 -14.43 -7.73 -10.90
N HIS A 751 -14.10 -8.90 -11.48
CA HIS A 751 -12.81 -9.57 -11.24
C HIS A 751 -11.56 -8.75 -11.61
N PHE A 752 -11.68 -7.80 -12.56
CA PHE A 752 -10.54 -7.00 -13.06
C PHE A 752 -10.75 -5.48 -12.96
N LEU A 753 -11.94 -5.04 -12.52
CA LEU A 753 -12.32 -3.64 -12.40
C LEU A 753 -12.79 -3.35 -10.96
N PRO A 754 -12.87 -2.09 -10.53
CA PRO A 754 -13.48 -1.74 -9.26
C PRO A 754 -14.92 -2.23 -9.16
N ASP A 755 -15.32 -2.67 -7.96
CA ASP A 755 -16.68 -3.10 -7.69
C ASP A 755 -17.71 -2.00 -8.00
N VAL A 756 -18.80 -2.36 -8.68
CA VAL A 756 -19.88 -1.44 -9.02
C VAL A 756 -21.03 -1.59 -8.02
N TYR A 757 -21.55 -0.48 -7.55
CA TYR A 757 -22.69 -0.43 -6.63
C TYR A 757 -23.92 0.12 -7.38
N VAL A 758 -24.95 -0.70 -7.54
CA VAL A 758 -26.20 -0.35 -8.22
C VAL A 758 -27.31 -0.21 -7.19
N PRO A 759 -28.19 0.81 -7.26
CA PRO A 759 -29.34 0.93 -6.38
C PRO A 759 -30.19 -0.35 -6.38
N CYS A 760 -30.70 -0.72 -5.21
CA CYS A 760 -31.52 -1.90 -5.08
C CYS A 760 -32.85 -1.71 -5.79
N GLU A 761 -33.23 -2.59 -6.73
CA GLU A 761 -34.45 -2.52 -7.56
C GLU A 761 -35.75 -2.58 -6.73
N ILE A 762 -35.71 -3.15 -5.50
CA ILE A 762 -36.89 -3.29 -4.64
C ILE A 762 -37.11 -2.08 -3.75
N CYS A 763 -36.05 -1.59 -3.08
CA CYS A 763 -36.20 -0.46 -2.19
C CYS A 763 -35.73 0.87 -2.78
N HIS A 764 -35.21 0.87 -4.00
CA HIS A 764 -34.73 2.08 -4.70
C HIS A 764 -33.82 2.95 -3.83
N GLY A 765 -32.90 2.32 -3.09
CA GLY A 765 -31.95 3.00 -2.23
C GLY A 765 -32.45 3.34 -0.80
N THR A 766 -33.75 3.19 -0.50
CA THR A 766 -34.31 3.58 0.81
C THR A 766 -33.90 2.69 1.98
N ARG A 767 -33.36 1.48 1.74
CA ARG A 767 -32.87 0.50 2.73
C ARG A 767 -33.94 -0.22 3.56
N TYR A 768 -35.21 0.24 3.54
CA TYR A 768 -36.29 -0.26 4.35
C TYR A 768 -37.40 -0.92 3.53
N ASN A 769 -38.24 -1.67 4.20
CA ASN A 769 -39.46 -2.18 3.64
C ASN A 769 -40.60 -1.12 3.68
N SER A 770 -41.68 -1.32 2.90
CA SER A 770 -42.78 -0.37 2.77
C SER A 770 -43.52 -0.11 4.11
N GLU A 771 -43.65 -1.13 4.97
CA GLU A 771 -44.30 -0.98 6.27
C GLU A 771 -43.50 -0.04 7.22
N THR A 772 -42.21 -0.12 7.22
CA THR A 772 -41.38 0.79 8.05
C THR A 772 -41.41 2.22 7.47
N LEU A 773 -41.42 2.35 6.14
CA LEU A 773 -41.53 3.65 5.46
C LEU A 773 -42.86 4.33 5.65
N SER A 774 -43.94 3.59 5.93
CA SER A 774 -45.28 4.17 6.20
C SER A 774 -45.31 4.96 7.52
N ILE A 775 -44.41 4.70 8.46
CA ILE A 775 -44.30 5.47 9.72
C ILE A 775 -43.61 6.81 9.47
N LYS A 776 -44.30 7.91 9.80
CA LYS A 776 -43.82 9.26 9.55
C LYS A 776 -43.70 10.08 10.84
N TYR A 777 -42.71 10.93 10.88
CA TYR A 777 -42.55 11.99 11.88
C TYR A 777 -42.47 13.33 11.13
N LYS A 778 -43.42 14.27 11.40
CA LYS A 778 -43.58 15.52 10.64
C LYS A 778 -43.57 15.27 9.13
N ASP A 779 -44.39 14.31 8.66
CA ASP A 779 -44.56 13.90 7.26
C ASP A 779 -43.33 13.29 6.57
N LYS A 780 -42.25 13.04 7.31
CA LYS A 780 -41.04 12.40 6.78
C LYS A 780 -40.86 10.99 7.33
N SER A 781 -40.57 10.04 6.43
CA SER A 781 -40.18 8.67 6.79
C SER A 781 -38.75 8.64 7.33
N ILE A 782 -38.35 7.52 7.93
CA ILE A 782 -36.97 7.36 8.39
C ILE A 782 -35.93 7.38 7.25
N ALA A 783 -36.31 6.95 6.05
CA ALA A 783 -35.46 7.05 4.87
C ALA A 783 -35.30 8.50 4.40
N ASP A 784 -36.39 9.28 4.41
CA ASP A 784 -36.32 10.71 4.09
C ASP A 784 -35.40 11.45 5.05
N VAL A 785 -35.42 11.09 6.34
CA VAL A 785 -34.52 11.66 7.35
C VAL A 785 -33.06 11.29 7.07
N LEU A 786 -32.77 10.06 6.65
CA LEU A 786 -31.40 9.68 6.29
C LEU A 786 -30.91 10.42 5.05
N ASN A 787 -31.82 10.76 4.13
CA ASN A 787 -31.50 11.52 2.92
C ASN A 787 -31.39 13.05 3.17
N MET A 788 -31.81 13.54 4.35
CA MET A 788 -31.62 14.95 4.73
C MET A 788 -30.14 15.26 4.89
N ARG A 789 -29.77 16.47 4.47
CA ARG A 789 -28.45 17.05 4.84
C ARG A 789 -28.43 17.37 6.33
N VAL A 790 -27.22 17.39 6.90
CA VAL A 790 -27.04 17.74 8.34
C VAL A 790 -27.69 19.07 8.68
N SER A 791 -27.51 20.10 7.82
CA SER A 791 -28.09 21.45 8.01
C SER A 791 -29.62 21.45 7.98
N GLU A 792 -30.24 20.64 7.10
CA GLU A 792 -31.71 20.46 7.03
C GLU A 792 -32.23 19.70 8.25
N ALA A 793 -31.56 18.61 8.60
CA ALA A 793 -31.90 17.80 9.77
C ALA A 793 -31.80 18.63 11.07
N LEU A 794 -30.82 19.52 11.18
CA LEU A 794 -30.65 20.41 12.31
C LEU A 794 -31.87 21.33 12.53
N LYS A 795 -32.44 21.86 11.44
CA LYS A 795 -33.68 22.65 11.45
C LYS A 795 -34.89 21.75 11.75
N PHE A 796 -34.95 20.56 11.13
CA PHE A 796 -36.07 19.63 11.29
C PHE A 796 -36.23 19.15 12.73
N PHE A 797 -35.09 18.87 13.41
CA PHE A 797 -35.03 18.41 14.81
C PHE A 797 -34.74 19.55 15.82
N GLU A 798 -35.02 20.78 15.49
CA GLU A 798 -34.76 21.97 16.33
C GLU A 798 -35.28 21.82 17.77
N ASN A 799 -36.44 21.19 17.93
CA ASN A 799 -37.12 21.01 19.23
C ASN A 799 -36.72 19.71 19.95
N ILE A 800 -35.75 18.96 19.45
CA ILE A 800 -35.28 17.70 20.07
C ILE A 800 -33.82 17.88 20.49
N PRO A 801 -33.54 18.31 21.74
CA PRO A 801 -32.19 18.71 22.18
C PRO A 801 -31.12 17.63 22.01
N LYS A 802 -31.46 16.35 22.27
CA LYS A 802 -30.51 15.22 22.10
C LYS A 802 -30.02 15.10 20.67
N ILE A 803 -30.91 15.19 19.68
CA ILE A 803 -30.59 15.08 18.26
C ILE A 803 -29.92 16.37 17.79
N LYS A 804 -30.51 17.54 18.14
CA LYS A 804 -30.01 18.87 17.79
C LYS A 804 -28.53 19.04 18.17
N ASN A 805 -28.17 18.73 19.42
CA ASN A 805 -26.80 18.92 19.91
C ASN A 805 -25.78 18.09 19.12
N LYS A 806 -26.12 16.85 18.75
CA LYS A 806 -25.24 16.00 17.95
C LYS A 806 -25.10 16.49 16.50
N LEU A 807 -26.21 16.97 15.91
CA LEU A 807 -26.21 17.53 14.58
C LEU A 807 -25.45 18.89 14.53
N GLN A 808 -25.57 19.70 15.57
CA GLN A 808 -24.85 20.98 15.68
C GLN A 808 -23.34 20.77 15.63
N VAL A 809 -22.80 19.74 16.31
CA VAL A 809 -21.37 19.44 16.24
C VAL A 809 -20.95 19.05 14.81
N LEU A 810 -21.78 18.33 14.06
CA LEU A 810 -21.52 18.01 12.66
C LEU A 810 -21.53 19.28 11.77
N GLU A 811 -22.45 20.21 12.03
CA GLU A 811 -22.50 21.51 11.36
C GLU A 811 -21.26 22.35 11.69
N ASP A 812 -20.88 22.40 12.98
CA ASP A 812 -19.72 23.20 13.45
C ASP A 812 -18.41 22.74 12.81
N VAL A 813 -18.21 21.42 12.57
CA VAL A 813 -17.04 20.92 11.86
C VAL A 813 -17.10 21.12 10.32
N GLY A 814 -18.10 21.84 9.83
CA GLY A 814 -18.26 22.17 8.41
C GLY A 814 -18.82 21.04 7.56
N LEU A 815 -19.57 20.10 8.14
CA LEU A 815 -20.20 18.98 7.44
C LEU A 815 -21.72 19.17 7.24
N GLY A 816 -22.22 20.40 7.23
CA GLY A 816 -23.62 20.73 7.04
C GLY A 816 -24.21 20.23 5.72
N TYR A 817 -23.39 20.10 4.69
CA TYR A 817 -23.78 19.72 3.34
C TYR A 817 -23.90 18.20 3.10
N ILE A 818 -23.28 17.34 3.92
CA ILE A 818 -23.37 15.89 3.76
C ILE A 818 -24.74 15.37 4.19
N THR A 819 -25.22 14.26 3.58
CA THR A 819 -26.45 13.61 4.02
C THR A 819 -26.19 12.70 5.22
N LEU A 820 -27.17 12.58 6.10
CA LEU A 820 -27.06 11.74 7.32
C LEU A 820 -26.80 10.27 6.98
N GLY A 821 -27.42 9.78 5.92
CA GLY A 821 -27.32 8.40 5.43
C GLY A 821 -26.22 8.19 4.38
N GLN A 822 -25.37 9.19 4.10
CA GLN A 822 -24.28 9.04 3.10
C GLN A 822 -23.40 7.85 3.42
N SER A 823 -23.17 7.00 2.44
CA SER A 823 -22.38 5.78 2.60
C SER A 823 -20.91 6.12 2.94
N ALA A 824 -20.31 5.43 3.92
CA ALA A 824 -18.95 5.67 4.34
C ALA A 824 -17.89 5.59 3.21
N PRO A 825 -17.99 4.65 2.24
CA PRO A 825 -17.06 4.61 1.11
C PRO A 825 -17.14 5.80 0.14
N THR A 826 -18.24 6.59 0.18
CA THR A 826 -18.40 7.77 -0.67
C THR A 826 -17.89 9.07 -0.03
N LEU A 827 -17.52 9.02 1.25
CA LEU A 827 -16.93 10.17 1.94
C LEU A 827 -15.47 10.33 1.51
N SER A 828 -15.04 11.58 1.35
CA SER A 828 -13.62 11.90 1.21
C SER A 828 -12.86 11.63 2.51
N GLY A 829 -11.53 11.50 2.44
CA GLY A 829 -10.69 11.30 3.63
C GLY A 829 -10.90 12.39 4.68
N GLY A 830 -10.92 13.65 4.28
CA GLY A 830 -11.15 14.79 5.16
C GLY A 830 -12.57 14.83 5.76
N GLU A 831 -13.61 14.44 5.01
CA GLU A 831 -14.97 14.31 5.55
C GLU A 831 -15.06 13.21 6.61
N ALA A 832 -14.46 12.04 6.35
CA ALA A 832 -14.42 10.93 7.30
C ALA A 832 -13.70 11.34 8.60
N GLU A 833 -12.62 12.08 8.50
CA GLU A 833 -11.86 12.61 9.63
C GLU A 833 -12.69 13.59 10.46
N ARG A 834 -13.38 14.54 9.82
CA ARG A 834 -14.27 15.51 10.49
C ARG A 834 -15.48 14.82 11.15
N VAL A 835 -16.05 13.75 10.56
CA VAL A 835 -17.09 12.93 11.22
C VAL A 835 -16.55 12.26 12.48
N LYS A 836 -15.31 11.75 12.47
CA LYS A 836 -14.65 11.17 13.66
C LYS A 836 -14.43 12.24 14.73
N LEU A 837 -13.94 13.40 14.35
CA LEU A 837 -13.74 14.54 15.24
C LEU A 837 -15.08 14.95 15.88
N ALA A 838 -16.16 15.08 15.11
CA ALA A 838 -17.48 15.41 15.59
C ALA A 838 -17.99 14.41 16.66
N LYS A 839 -17.75 13.11 16.48
CA LYS A 839 -18.11 12.10 17.48
C LYS A 839 -17.39 12.30 18.81
N GLU A 840 -16.10 12.64 18.76
CA GLU A 840 -15.33 12.84 20.01
C GLU A 840 -15.68 14.15 20.71
N LEU A 841 -16.01 15.20 19.95
CA LEU A 841 -16.45 16.50 20.48
C LEU A 841 -17.80 16.43 21.22
N GLN A 842 -18.63 15.42 20.95
CA GLN A 842 -19.87 15.18 21.71
C GLN A 842 -19.62 14.73 23.16
N LYS A 843 -18.40 14.27 23.48
CA LYS A 843 -18.02 13.80 24.79
C LYS A 843 -17.53 14.96 25.66
N LYS A 844 -17.72 14.84 26.98
CA LYS A 844 -17.25 15.86 27.92
C LYS A 844 -15.71 15.91 27.92
N ALA A 845 -15.14 17.12 27.82
CA ALA A 845 -13.70 17.35 27.91
C ALA A 845 -13.18 16.99 29.31
N THR A 846 -12.02 16.33 29.38
CA THR A 846 -11.38 15.94 30.64
C THR A 846 -10.22 16.88 31.02
N GLY A 847 -9.69 17.65 30.05
CA GLY A 847 -8.48 18.46 30.20
C GLY A 847 -7.18 17.66 30.24
N LYS A 848 -7.26 16.34 29.91
CA LYS A 848 -6.13 15.40 29.85
C LYS A 848 -6.16 14.52 28.61
N THR A 849 -7.03 14.82 27.64
CA THR A 849 -7.10 14.07 26.39
C THR A 849 -5.99 14.50 25.44
N LEU A 850 -5.33 13.54 24.82
CA LEU A 850 -4.42 13.77 23.71
C LEU A 850 -5.15 13.49 22.39
N PHE A 851 -5.42 14.55 21.63
CA PHE A 851 -5.92 14.47 20.25
C PHE A 851 -4.75 14.44 19.31
N VAL A 852 -4.74 13.48 18.40
CA VAL A 852 -3.75 13.35 17.34
C VAL A 852 -4.46 13.33 16.00
N LEU A 853 -4.12 14.27 15.12
CA LEU A 853 -4.69 14.41 13.79
C LEU A 853 -3.57 14.34 12.74
N ASP A 854 -3.84 13.69 11.61
CA ASP A 854 -2.88 13.48 10.53
C ASP A 854 -3.37 14.21 9.25
N GLU A 855 -2.78 15.37 8.96
CA GLU A 855 -3.09 16.26 7.83
C GLU A 855 -4.58 16.62 7.73
N PRO A 856 -5.20 17.16 8.81
CA PRO A 856 -6.65 17.42 8.86
C PRO A 856 -7.14 18.50 7.90
N THR A 857 -6.26 19.25 7.27
CA THR A 857 -6.60 20.31 6.29
C THR A 857 -6.67 19.82 4.86
N THR A 858 -6.44 18.54 4.64
CA THR A 858 -6.52 17.89 3.32
C THR A 858 -7.89 18.15 2.68
N GLY A 859 -7.89 18.68 1.45
CA GLY A 859 -9.11 18.97 0.69
C GLY A 859 -9.95 20.14 1.20
N LEU A 860 -9.39 20.98 2.06
CA LEU A 860 -10.10 22.12 2.64
C LEU A 860 -9.71 23.45 2.00
N HIS A 861 -10.72 24.23 1.65
CA HIS A 861 -10.54 25.63 1.32
C HIS A 861 -10.13 26.43 2.58
N MET A 862 -9.45 27.57 2.41
CA MET A 862 -8.97 28.42 3.51
C MET A 862 -10.06 28.82 4.51
N GLU A 863 -11.30 29.04 4.06
CA GLU A 863 -12.46 29.29 4.92
C GLU A 863 -12.81 28.10 5.81
N ASP A 864 -12.71 26.88 5.28
CA ASP A 864 -12.98 25.64 6.03
C ASP A 864 -11.84 25.37 7.02
N ILE A 865 -10.59 25.67 6.66
CA ILE A 865 -9.42 25.63 7.56
C ILE A 865 -9.62 26.57 8.74
N LYS A 866 -10.09 27.80 8.50
CA LYS A 866 -10.39 28.77 9.57
C LYS A 866 -11.41 28.22 10.57
N ARG A 867 -12.48 27.56 10.09
CA ARG A 867 -13.48 26.91 10.93
C ARG A 867 -12.90 25.74 11.73
N LEU A 868 -12.12 24.88 11.09
CA LEU A 868 -11.46 23.75 11.74
C LEU A 868 -10.51 24.23 12.85
N LEU A 869 -9.69 25.25 12.57
CA LEU A 869 -8.79 25.86 13.55
C LEU A 869 -9.54 26.41 14.77
N ALA A 870 -10.68 27.06 14.57
CA ALA A 870 -11.50 27.56 15.68
C ALA A 870 -11.94 26.44 16.61
N ILE A 871 -12.23 25.24 16.06
CA ILE A 871 -12.60 24.06 16.86
C ILE A 871 -11.39 23.50 17.60
N LEU A 872 -10.24 23.34 16.89
CA LEU A 872 -9.01 22.84 17.52
C LEU A 872 -8.54 23.75 18.65
N GLN A 873 -8.68 25.07 18.48
CA GLN A 873 -8.38 26.04 19.52
C GLN A 873 -9.30 25.88 20.75
N LYS A 874 -10.62 25.67 20.55
CA LYS A 874 -11.56 25.37 21.65
C LYS A 874 -11.18 24.11 22.43
N ILE A 875 -10.69 23.05 21.76
CA ILE A 875 -10.20 21.83 22.42
C ILE A 875 -9.04 22.18 23.37
N VAL A 876 -8.08 22.97 22.88
CA VAL A 876 -6.91 23.38 23.68
C VAL A 876 -7.32 24.31 24.83
N ASP A 877 -8.28 25.22 24.62
CA ASP A 877 -8.83 26.09 25.68
C ASP A 877 -9.47 25.30 26.82
N ASN A 878 -10.00 24.10 26.52
CA ASN A 878 -10.46 23.12 27.50
C ASN A 878 -9.33 22.36 28.21
N LYS A 879 -8.06 22.75 27.98
CA LYS A 879 -6.83 22.16 28.54
C LYS A 879 -6.47 20.78 28.00
N ASP A 880 -7.17 20.28 26.99
CA ASP A 880 -6.77 19.09 26.24
C ASP A 880 -5.56 19.42 25.34
N THR A 881 -4.85 18.41 24.91
CA THR A 881 -3.67 18.57 24.03
C THR A 881 -4.02 18.18 22.60
N VAL A 882 -3.67 19.04 21.66
CA VAL A 882 -3.83 18.77 20.22
C VAL A 882 -2.46 18.66 19.58
N LEU A 883 -2.19 17.50 18.96
CA LEU A 883 -0.99 17.22 18.18
C LEU A 883 -1.40 16.98 16.72
N VAL A 884 -0.88 17.78 15.81
CA VAL A 884 -1.25 17.71 14.40
C VAL A 884 -0.01 17.50 13.55
N ILE A 885 -0.05 16.53 12.61
CA ILE A 885 0.92 16.45 11.53
C ILE A 885 0.41 17.37 10.42
N GLU A 886 1.21 18.36 10.00
CA GLU A 886 0.74 19.35 9.04
C GLU A 886 1.84 19.89 8.12
N HIS A 887 1.40 20.28 6.91
CA HIS A 887 2.19 20.97 5.91
C HIS A 887 1.64 22.35 5.56
N ASN A 888 0.37 22.61 5.88
CA ASN A 888 -0.29 23.88 5.61
C ASN A 888 0.26 24.97 6.53
N LEU A 889 0.87 25.99 5.93
CA LEU A 889 1.53 27.09 6.68
C LEU A 889 0.54 27.95 7.47
N ASP A 890 -0.72 28.06 7.03
CA ASP A 890 -1.76 28.78 7.76
C ASP A 890 -2.14 28.10 9.10
N VAL A 891 -2.02 26.78 9.15
CA VAL A 891 -2.16 26.01 10.40
C VAL A 891 -0.91 26.09 11.26
N ILE A 892 0.25 25.97 10.64
CA ILE A 892 1.54 25.97 11.35
C ILE A 892 1.79 27.31 12.02
N LYS A 893 1.46 28.44 11.36
CA LYS A 893 1.64 29.81 11.91
C LYS A 893 0.80 30.07 13.16
N VAL A 894 -0.30 29.34 13.39
CA VAL A 894 -1.17 29.50 14.57
C VAL A 894 -0.86 28.52 15.69
N ALA A 895 0.08 27.59 15.53
CA ALA A 895 0.48 26.63 16.53
C ALA A 895 1.15 27.29 17.74
N ASP A 896 0.96 26.72 18.93
CA ASP A 896 1.67 27.12 20.15
C ASP A 896 3.10 26.59 20.17
N TYR A 897 3.31 25.39 19.56
CA TYR A 897 4.61 24.71 19.53
C TYR A 897 4.78 23.92 18.23
N ILE A 898 5.98 23.91 17.69
CA ILE A 898 6.34 23.15 16.49
C ILE A 898 7.44 22.15 16.80
N ILE A 899 7.36 20.99 16.17
CA ILE A 899 8.42 19.98 16.13
C ILE A 899 8.71 19.72 14.65
N ASP A 900 9.82 20.27 14.15
CA ASP A 900 10.19 20.17 12.74
C ASP A 900 11.21 19.05 12.51
N LEU A 901 10.84 18.10 11.66
CA LEU A 901 11.67 16.94 11.29
C LEU A 901 12.31 17.14 9.91
N GLY A 902 13.53 16.62 9.78
CA GLY A 902 14.29 16.73 8.53
C GLY A 902 15.71 16.24 8.72
N PRO A 903 16.69 16.91 8.04
CA PRO A 903 16.51 18.03 7.08
C PRO A 903 15.86 17.61 5.77
N GLU A 904 16.08 16.34 5.33
CA GLU A 904 15.58 15.78 4.09
C GLU A 904 14.59 14.62 4.33
N GLY A 905 14.10 13.98 3.25
CA GLY A 905 13.32 12.75 3.30
C GLY A 905 14.20 11.49 3.31
N GLY A 906 13.61 10.34 3.66
CA GLY A 906 14.29 9.04 3.65
C GLY A 906 15.45 8.97 4.65
N ASP A 907 16.54 8.33 4.26
CA ASP A 907 17.73 8.11 5.13
C ASP A 907 18.47 9.40 5.52
N GLN A 908 18.31 10.46 4.74
CA GLN A 908 18.84 11.78 5.05
C GLN A 908 17.93 12.59 6.00
N GLY A 909 16.76 12.08 6.34
CA GLY A 909 15.81 12.63 7.31
C GLY A 909 15.95 12.02 8.70
N GLY A 910 14.85 12.06 9.44
CA GLY A 910 14.71 11.36 10.71
C GLY A 910 15.37 12.05 11.91
N GLU A 911 15.74 13.32 11.79
CA GLU A 911 16.28 14.16 12.85
C GLU A 911 15.28 15.25 13.23
N ILE A 912 15.40 15.77 14.46
CA ILE A 912 14.70 16.99 14.84
C ILE A 912 15.57 18.18 14.42
N VAL A 913 15.07 19.00 13.50
CA VAL A 913 15.80 20.16 12.97
C VAL A 913 15.56 21.38 13.85
N ALA A 914 14.32 21.58 14.25
CA ALA A 914 13.92 22.70 15.10
C ALA A 914 12.76 22.33 16.03
N THR A 915 12.70 22.93 17.21
CA THR A 915 11.54 22.88 18.11
C THR A 915 11.35 24.22 18.77
N GLY A 916 10.11 24.62 19.01
CA GLY A 916 9.80 25.90 19.66
C GLY A 916 8.51 26.49 19.14
N THR A 917 8.29 27.78 19.43
CA THR A 917 7.19 28.56 18.82
C THR A 917 7.48 28.78 17.33
N PRO A 918 6.46 29.13 16.52
CA PRO A 918 6.68 29.52 15.13
C PRO A 918 7.75 30.57 14.95
N GLU A 919 7.78 31.57 15.86
CA GLU A 919 8.75 32.67 15.87
C GLU A 919 10.20 32.17 16.14
N GLU A 920 10.37 31.14 16.96
CA GLU A 920 11.68 30.52 17.22
C GLU A 920 12.13 29.63 16.05
N VAL A 921 11.21 28.87 15.45
CA VAL A 921 11.52 27.95 14.33
C VAL A 921 11.92 28.73 13.06
N MET A 922 11.30 29.90 12.79
CA MET A 922 11.67 30.72 11.63
C MET A 922 13.07 31.34 11.70
N GLN A 923 13.72 31.33 12.88
CA GLN A 923 15.11 31.77 13.04
C GLN A 923 16.14 30.68 12.72
N ASN A 924 15.69 29.43 12.51
CA ASN A 924 16.57 28.33 12.25
C ASN A 924 16.78 28.12 10.73
N ASP A 925 17.97 28.46 10.21
CA ASP A 925 18.30 28.36 8.79
C ASP A 925 18.30 26.91 8.24
N ARG A 926 18.38 25.90 9.12
CA ARG A 926 18.32 24.48 8.72
C ARG A 926 16.88 24.02 8.48
N SER A 927 15.88 24.75 9.00
CA SER A 927 14.46 24.41 8.87
C SER A 927 13.88 24.94 7.57
N TYR A 928 13.47 24.06 6.68
CA TYR A 928 12.70 24.46 5.50
C TYR A 928 11.34 25.04 5.89
N THR A 929 10.65 24.43 6.84
CA THR A 929 9.40 24.96 7.40
C THR A 929 9.61 26.38 7.95
N GLY A 930 10.71 26.62 8.68
CA GLY A 930 11.07 27.93 9.20
C GLY A 930 11.28 29.00 8.12
N LYS A 931 11.94 28.65 7.01
CA LYS A 931 12.15 29.53 5.87
C LYS A 931 10.85 30.00 5.22
N PHE A 932 9.88 29.08 5.02
CA PHE A 932 8.58 29.40 4.44
C PHE A 932 7.69 30.16 5.44
N LEU A 933 7.72 29.80 6.73
CA LEU A 933 7.03 30.56 7.77
C LEU A 933 7.48 32.02 7.84
N LYS A 934 8.78 32.27 7.70
CA LYS A 934 9.35 33.62 7.71
C LYS A 934 8.71 34.48 6.63
N LYS A 935 8.59 33.98 5.40
CA LYS A 935 7.94 34.70 4.29
C LYS A 935 6.50 35.09 4.62
N ILE A 936 5.69 34.12 5.10
CA ILE A 936 4.27 34.38 5.40
C ILE A 936 4.07 35.29 6.63
N MET A 937 4.89 35.14 7.66
CA MET A 937 4.76 35.95 8.90
C MET A 937 5.32 37.36 8.73
N GLN A 938 6.23 37.59 7.80
CA GLN A 938 6.80 38.91 7.50
C GLN A 938 6.09 39.66 6.36
N GLY A 939 5.13 38.98 5.67
CA GLY A 939 4.35 39.57 4.59
C GLY A 939 5.13 39.70 3.27
N GLU A 940 6.18 38.88 3.08
CA GLU A 940 6.95 38.76 1.83
C GLU A 940 6.35 37.75 0.85
#